data_e3d76135f8ce6e8306ccaabf2864e713
#
_entry.id   e3d76135f8ce6e8306ccaabf2864e713
#
_cell.length_a   1.000
_cell.length_b   1.000
_cell.length_c   1.000
_cell.angle_alpha   90.00
_cell.angle_beta   90.00
_cell.angle_gamma   90.00
#
_symmetry.space_group_name_H-M   'P 1'
#
loop_
_entity.id
_entity.type
_entity.pdbx_description
1 polymer ?
#
loop_
_entity_poly.entity_id
_entity_poly.type
_entity_poly.pdbx_seq_one_letter_code
_entity_poly.pdbx_strand_id
1 'polypeptide(L)'
;MKKNSKWNIWGLVARLILRNRLVIIIAIIAATCFWATQWKYMQFTFTEANLLPDDHPENILYQSFTQTFGEEGNVIVIGIKDKSFFTPTKRNAWRTLNSKIADFSEISFLLSTDNIEELVKNSKNKNFEMQPVALRDASDSLSIEKFKEKLFLELPFYKQLLFDPKTETIRTVLYMDKDIVNTAARKDFVFETLIPVIESFEAETGMDVHVSGMPYIRTLNAQNIVDEIGLFVLGAALVTTLIFFLFFRSFRATFISLLVVSIGVMWAFGILGWLRYEITVLTALIPPLIIVIGVPNCIFLINKYQQEIAKHSNQAKSLQRVIAKVGNATLMTNLTTASGFSTFILTNSKILKEFGVVASINIVSIFLLSLLIIPIIYSLMLPPKKKHLKHLKNKSIEVFVNWMETKVKKQRLNVYIVALLGLILGITGIYQIKISGSIIEDMPKKAEFFEDIRFFDANFNGIVPLEIWIDSKREKGIVKPATLRRMEELQQFIEDIPELAPPLSVVNAIKFSKQAYYNGNPNYFALPTSQENSFIFSYLNNSKGDTDLLKGYVDSTGQYGRITTFMKDIPTERMETIESELIKTIEKNFPADRYGVKVTGKALLFLKGTKYLINNLILSLSLAILLIALFMAFLFRSYKMIIISLIPNLLPLIITAGVMGFAGIPLKPSTVLVFSIAFGISVDDTIHFLAKYRQELISTKWNIDKAVFAALRETGISMFYTSIVLFFGFSVFLSSNFGGTKALGGLVAVTLLMAMLANLILLPSLLISLKDTISNDKVIKKPKIQILDEV
;
A
#
# COMPACT_ATOMS: atom_id res chain seq x y z
N MET A 1 -55.46 26.01 14.40
CA MET A 1 -54.43 25.15 13.84
C MET A 1 -53.32 26.00 13.19
N LYS A 2 -52.22 26.26 13.90
CA LYS A 2 -51.07 26.98 13.32
C LYS A 2 -50.22 25.99 12.49
N LYS A 3 -50.26 26.10 11.16
CA LYS A 3 -49.37 25.42 10.22
C LYS A 3 -47.96 25.93 10.49
N ASN A 4 -47.16 25.20 11.29
CA ASN A 4 -45.73 25.39 11.35
C ASN A 4 -45.15 24.99 10.00
N SER A 5 -44.92 25.93 9.13
CA SER A 5 -44.18 25.83 7.89
C SER A 5 -42.71 25.53 8.22
N LYS A 6 -42.38 24.29 8.57
CA LYS A 6 -40.98 23.89 8.63
C LYS A 6 -40.51 23.72 7.20
N TRP A 7 -39.48 24.45 6.84
CA TRP A 7 -38.82 24.44 5.52
C TRP A 7 -38.41 22.99 5.17
N ASN A 8 -39.07 22.44 4.16
CA ASN A 8 -38.74 21.15 3.62
C ASN A 8 -37.56 21.31 2.65
N ILE A 9 -36.33 21.34 3.21
CA ILE A 9 -35.08 21.57 2.47
C ILE A 9 -34.99 20.63 1.27
N TRP A 10 -35.26 19.33 1.46
CA TRP A 10 -35.19 18.35 0.38
C TRP A 10 -36.28 18.53 -0.67
N GLY A 11 -37.45 19.00 -0.29
CA GLY A 11 -38.51 19.37 -1.24
C GLY A 11 -38.16 20.59 -2.08
N LEU A 12 -37.40 21.53 -1.51
CA LEU A 12 -36.84 22.68 -2.23
C LEU A 12 -35.71 22.24 -3.16
N VAL A 13 -34.79 21.39 -2.69
CA VAL A 13 -33.71 20.83 -3.52
C VAL A 13 -34.30 20.05 -4.70
N ALA A 14 -35.31 19.22 -4.48
CA ALA A 14 -35.98 18.48 -5.54
C ALA A 14 -36.60 19.39 -6.60
N ARG A 15 -37.25 20.49 -6.19
CA ARG A 15 -37.79 21.48 -7.12
C ARG A 15 -36.69 22.18 -7.92
N LEU A 16 -35.61 22.57 -7.26
CA LEU A 16 -34.46 23.22 -7.93
C LEU A 16 -33.84 22.29 -8.98
N ILE A 17 -33.61 21.03 -8.62
CA ILE A 17 -33.02 20.04 -9.53
C ILE A 17 -33.91 19.83 -10.75
N LEU A 18 -35.19 19.56 -10.55
CA LEU A 18 -36.11 19.24 -11.66
C LEU A 18 -36.47 20.46 -12.51
N ARG A 19 -36.51 21.68 -11.94
CA ARG A 19 -36.75 22.91 -12.68
C ARG A 19 -35.57 23.35 -13.53
N ASN A 20 -34.34 23.23 -12.98
CA ASN A 20 -33.14 23.74 -13.64
C ASN A 20 -32.30 22.62 -14.27
N ARG A 21 -32.94 21.52 -14.70
CA ARG A 21 -32.28 20.30 -15.19
C ARG A 21 -31.24 20.52 -16.28
N LEU A 22 -31.50 21.41 -17.25
CA LEU A 22 -30.57 21.71 -18.34
C LEU A 22 -29.33 22.44 -17.86
N VAL A 23 -29.51 23.44 -16.99
CA VAL A 23 -28.38 24.19 -16.39
C VAL A 23 -27.49 23.28 -15.57
N ILE A 24 -28.08 22.36 -14.81
CA ILE A 24 -27.33 21.41 -13.99
C ILE A 24 -26.54 20.42 -14.88
N ILE A 25 -27.13 19.91 -15.95
CA ILE A 25 -26.41 19.05 -16.91
C ILE A 25 -25.21 19.79 -17.49
N ILE A 26 -25.40 21.02 -17.97
CA ILE A 26 -24.32 21.86 -18.52
C ILE A 26 -23.24 22.08 -17.45
N ALA A 27 -23.61 22.36 -16.22
CA ALA A 27 -22.67 22.53 -15.11
C ALA A 27 -21.87 21.26 -14.81
N ILE A 28 -22.53 20.08 -14.84
CA ILE A 28 -21.85 18.79 -14.64
C ILE A 28 -20.87 18.51 -15.81
N ILE A 29 -21.28 18.76 -17.06
CA ILE A 29 -20.41 18.60 -18.22
C ILE A 29 -19.21 19.53 -18.11
N ALA A 30 -19.43 20.82 -17.80
CA ALA A 30 -18.36 21.79 -17.62
C ALA A 30 -17.38 21.38 -16.48
N ALA A 31 -17.91 20.93 -15.34
CA ALA A 31 -17.10 20.42 -14.25
C ALA A 31 -16.32 19.16 -14.67
N THR A 32 -16.94 18.24 -15.41
CA THR A 32 -16.25 17.03 -15.88
C THR A 32 -15.13 17.38 -16.88
N CYS A 33 -15.37 18.32 -17.78
CA CYS A 33 -14.33 18.84 -18.67
C CYS A 33 -13.20 19.51 -17.88
N PHE A 34 -13.51 20.31 -16.87
CA PHE A 34 -12.50 20.89 -16.00
C PHE A 34 -11.64 19.81 -15.30
N TRP A 35 -12.26 18.79 -14.70
CA TRP A 35 -11.54 17.70 -14.05
C TRP A 35 -10.71 16.89 -15.06
N ALA A 36 -11.20 16.69 -16.28
CA ALA A 36 -10.43 16.02 -17.33
C ALA A 36 -9.16 16.78 -17.71
N THR A 37 -9.18 18.12 -17.69
CA THR A 37 -7.96 18.91 -17.95
C THR A 37 -6.88 18.75 -16.88
N GLN A 38 -7.26 18.34 -15.68
CA GLN A 38 -6.31 18.13 -14.59
C GLN A 38 -5.53 16.81 -14.70
N TRP A 39 -5.96 15.86 -15.54
CA TRP A 39 -5.28 14.57 -15.75
C TRP A 39 -3.83 14.73 -16.21
N LYS A 40 -3.52 15.80 -16.94
CA LYS A 40 -2.14 16.11 -17.38
C LYS A 40 -1.15 16.32 -16.22
N TYR A 41 -1.65 16.58 -15.02
CA TYR A 41 -0.83 16.80 -13.83
C TYR A 41 -0.69 15.55 -12.95
N MET A 42 -1.28 14.43 -13.36
CA MET A 42 -1.07 13.17 -12.67
C MET A 42 0.37 12.70 -12.83
N GLN A 43 0.97 12.32 -11.74
CA GLN A 43 2.34 11.81 -11.71
C GLN A 43 2.34 10.47 -10.98
N PHE A 44 3.11 9.53 -11.52
CA PHE A 44 3.39 8.30 -10.80
C PHE A 44 4.55 8.54 -9.84
N THR A 45 4.55 7.86 -8.69
CA THR A 45 5.65 8.01 -7.75
C THR A 45 6.91 7.37 -8.32
N PHE A 46 7.98 8.15 -8.37
CA PHE A 46 9.33 7.69 -8.75
C PHE A 46 10.21 7.48 -7.52
N THR A 47 9.75 7.94 -6.35
CA THR A 47 10.45 7.80 -5.07
C THR A 47 9.88 6.65 -4.25
N GLU A 48 10.65 6.12 -3.33
CA GLU A 48 10.11 5.21 -2.32
C GLU A 48 9.13 5.94 -1.42
N ALA A 49 8.03 5.25 -1.13
CA ALA A 49 7.08 5.72 -0.16
C ALA A 49 7.73 5.80 1.23
N ASN A 50 8.03 7.01 1.69
CA ASN A 50 8.43 7.21 3.07
C ASN A 50 7.22 6.98 3.97
N LEU A 51 7.29 5.92 4.78
CA LEU A 51 6.21 5.55 5.70
C LEU A 51 6.24 6.37 7.00
N LEU A 52 7.38 6.98 7.31
CA LEU A 52 7.58 7.84 8.46
C LEU A 52 7.34 9.32 8.10
N PRO A 53 6.86 10.14 9.03
CA PRO A 53 6.83 11.59 8.86
C PRO A 53 8.21 12.18 8.70
N ASP A 54 8.29 13.34 8.04
CA ASP A 54 9.57 14.03 7.81
C ASP A 54 10.27 14.44 9.12
N ASP A 55 9.50 14.74 10.16
CA ASP A 55 9.95 15.13 11.50
C ASP A 55 10.23 13.95 12.44
N HIS A 56 10.04 12.71 11.98
CA HIS A 56 10.33 11.53 12.80
C HIS A 56 11.84 11.38 13.04
N PRO A 57 12.29 11.09 14.28
CA PRO A 57 13.72 10.99 14.63
C PRO A 57 14.53 10.07 13.70
N GLU A 58 13.97 8.90 13.35
CA GLU A 58 14.62 7.95 12.44
C GLU A 58 14.77 8.50 11.01
N ASN A 59 13.81 9.29 10.56
CA ASN A 59 13.88 9.91 9.25
C ASN A 59 14.92 11.05 9.23
N ILE A 60 14.95 11.87 10.29
CA ILE A 60 15.97 12.91 10.46
C ILE A 60 17.38 12.29 10.51
N LEU A 61 17.51 11.18 11.23
CA LEU A 61 18.79 10.43 11.30
C LEU A 61 19.23 9.96 9.93
N TYR A 62 18.32 9.34 9.16
CA TYR A 62 18.61 8.85 7.82
C TYR A 62 18.95 10.01 6.85
N GLN A 63 18.20 11.11 6.90
CA GLN A 63 18.51 12.30 6.11
C GLN A 63 19.90 12.86 6.42
N SER A 64 20.28 12.94 7.70
CA SER A 64 21.62 13.38 8.11
C SER A 64 22.70 12.42 7.62
N PHE A 65 22.43 11.12 7.64
CA PHE A 65 23.32 10.10 7.10
C PHE A 65 23.49 10.27 5.58
N THR A 66 22.39 10.45 4.83
CA THR A 66 22.45 10.63 3.37
C THR A 66 23.11 11.95 2.94
N GLN A 67 22.97 13.00 3.75
CA GLN A 67 23.73 14.24 3.53
C GLN A 67 25.25 14.04 3.66
N THR A 68 25.69 13.14 4.54
CA THR A 68 27.10 12.87 4.80
C THR A 68 27.70 11.92 3.76
N PHE A 69 27.00 10.83 3.42
CA PHE A 69 27.54 9.75 2.58
C PHE A 69 26.87 9.63 1.20
N GLY A 70 25.87 10.44 0.91
CA GLY A 70 25.06 10.37 -0.31
C GLY A 70 23.87 9.43 -0.18
N GLU A 71 22.98 9.51 -1.14
CA GLU A 71 21.78 8.64 -1.18
C GLU A 71 22.19 7.21 -1.51
N GLU A 72 21.63 6.28 -0.76
CA GLU A 72 21.62 4.86 -1.11
C GLU A 72 20.50 4.61 -2.12
N GLY A 73 20.68 3.65 -2.97
CA GLY A 73 19.59 3.19 -3.85
C GLY A 73 19.64 3.74 -5.27
N ASN A 74 20.78 4.22 -5.71
CA ASN A 74 21.07 4.46 -7.14
C ASN A 74 21.76 3.26 -7.81
N VAL A 75 21.80 2.11 -7.15
CA VAL A 75 22.49 0.93 -7.63
C VAL A 75 21.53 -0.03 -8.30
N ILE A 76 21.87 -0.44 -9.53
CA ILE A 76 21.32 -1.61 -10.23
C ILE A 76 22.40 -2.69 -10.21
N VAL A 77 22.00 -3.92 -10.02
CA VAL A 77 22.90 -5.08 -10.07
C VAL A 77 22.44 -6.05 -11.14
N ILE A 78 23.40 -6.56 -11.89
CA ILE A 78 23.20 -7.60 -12.91
C ILE A 78 23.99 -8.83 -12.46
N GLY A 79 23.37 -10.00 -12.43
CA GLY A 79 23.98 -11.22 -11.95
C GLY A 79 23.74 -12.40 -12.86
N ILE A 80 24.68 -13.30 -12.92
CA ILE A 80 24.58 -14.57 -13.62
C ILE A 80 25.12 -15.71 -12.77
N LYS A 81 24.54 -16.90 -12.96
CA LYS A 81 25.01 -18.15 -12.36
C LYS A 81 25.11 -19.20 -13.44
N ASP A 82 26.25 -19.24 -14.11
CA ASP A 82 26.50 -20.19 -15.20
C ASP A 82 27.87 -20.86 -15.02
N LYS A 83 27.90 -22.17 -14.86
CA LYS A 83 29.13 -22.96 -14.72
C LYS A 83 30.07 -22.81 -15.92
N SER A 84 29.54 -22.47 -17.07
CA SER A 84 30.31 -22.26 -18.30
C SER A 84 30.72 -20.82 -18.55
N PHE A 85 30.46 -19.91 -17.57
CA PHE A 85 30.82 -18.50 -17.67
C PHE A 85 32.30 -18.28 -18.03
N PHE A 86 33.19 -19.02 -17.40
CA PHE A 86 34.64 -18.93 -17.64
C PHE A 86 35.11 -19.62 -18.94
N THR A 87 34.24 -19.62 -19.98
CA THR A 87 34.65 -19.94 -21.35
C THR A 87 34.99 -18.67 -22.13
N PRO A 88 35.89 -18.72 -23.13
CA PRO A 88 36.27 -17.52 -23.88
C PRO A 88 35.09 -16.76 -24.50
N THR A 89 34.18 -17.52 -25.11
CA THR A 89 33.01 -16.94 -25.79
C THR A 89 32.08 -16.21 -24.82
N LYS A 90 31.68 -16.85 -23.73
CA LYS A 90 30.72 -16.26 -22.75
C LYS A 90 31.32 -15.11 -21.97
N ARG A 91 32.58 -15.24 -21.55
CA ARG A 91 33.29 -14.17 -20.87
C ARG A 91 33.44 -12.94 -21.75
N ASN A 92 33.84 -13.09 -23.03
CA ASN A 92 33.93 -11.99 -23.95
C ASN A 92 32.58 -11.32 -24.22
N ALA A 93 31.51 -12.11 -24.34
CA ALA A 93 30.17 -11.58 -24.48
C ALA A 93 29.76 -10.74 -23.25
N TRP A 94 30.04 -11.24 -22.04
CA TRP A 94 29.79 -10.51 -20.78
C TRP A 94 30.58 -9.20 -20.71
N ARG A 95 31.83 -9.22 -21.13
CA ARG A 95 32.67 -8.01 -21.22
C ARG A 95 32.08 -6.99 -22.19
N THR A 96 31.63 -7.44 -23.36
CA THR A 96 30.97 -6.60 -24.37
C THR A 96 29.69 -5.97 -23.80
N LEU A 97 28.86 -6.77 -23.09
CA LEU A 97 27.67 -6.28 -22.40
C LEU A 97 28.02 -5.17 -21.38
N ASN A 98 29.00 -5.44 -20.51
CA ASN A 98 29.41 -4.48 -19.48
C ASN A 98 29.98 -3.18 -20.09
N SER A 99 30.77 -3.29 -21.17
CA SER A 99 31.28 -2.12 -21.88
C SER A 99 30.15 -1.30 -22.49
N LYS A 100 29.18 -1.96 -23.17
CA LYS A 100 28.04 -1.27 -23.76
C LYS A 100 27.18 -0.57 -22.70
N ILE A 101 26.98 -1.19 -21.54
CA ILE A 101 26.23 -0.57 -20.44
C ILE A 101 27.00 0.60 -19.81
N ALA A 102 28.32 0.52 -19.70
CA ALA A 102 29.14 1.58 -19.16
C ALA A 102 29.12 2.85 -20.02
N ASP A 103 28.87 2.74 -21.33
CA ASP A 103 28.81 3.86 -22.27
C ASP A 103 27.49 4.65 -22.22
N PHE A 104 26.47 4.17 -21.46
CA PHE A 104 25.21 4.89 -21.34
C PHE A 104 25.37 6.10 -20.42
N SER A 105 24.79 7.23 -20.82
CA SER A 105 24.85 8.51 -20.08
C SER A 105 24.19 8.45 -18.71
N GLU A 106 23.24 7.51 -18.52
CA GLU A 106 22.49 7.28 -17.28
C GLU A 106 23.29 6.51 -16.22
N ILE A 107 24.45 5.94 -16.61
CA ILE A 107 25.35 5.19 -15.73
C ILE A 107 26.57 6.04 -15.42
N SER A 108 26.69 6.45 -14.17
CA SER A 108 27.84 7.23 -13.71
C SER A 108 29.09 6.39 -13.49
N PHE A 109 28.92 5.14 -13.08
CA PHE A 109 30.03 4.21 -12.83
C PHE A 109 29.53 2.75 -12.90
N LEU A 110 30.36 1.89 -13.47
CA LEU A 110 30.13 0.45 -13.55
C LEU A 110 31.27 -0.30 -12.91
N LEU A 111 30.97 -1.24 -12.01
CA LEU A 111 31.95 -2.13 -11.40
C LEU A 111 31.62 -3.59 -11.75
N SER A 112 32.53 -4.23 -12.46
CA SER A 112 32.42 -5.63 -12.91
C SER A 112 33.73 -6.39 -12.74
N THR A 113 33.70 -7.69 -12.90
CA THR A 113 34.91 -8.52 -12.91
C THR A 113 35.88 -8.17 -14.01
N ASP A 114 35.44 -7.42 -15.04
CA ASP A 114 36.26 -7.05 -16.17
C ASP A 114 37.04 -5.76 -15.97
N ASN A 115 36.61 -4.88 -15.08
CA ASN A 115 37.25 -3.61 -14.77
C ASN A 115 37.77 -3.49 -13.33
N ILE A 116 37.85 -4.62 -12.60
CA ILE A 116 38.44 -4.63 -11.26
C ILE A 116 39.94 -4.25 -11.33
N GLU A 117 40.35 -3.60 -10.26
CA GLU A 117 41.71 -3.15 -10.07
C GLU A 117 42.31 -3.74 -8.80
N GLU A 118 43.58 -4.05 -8.84
CA GLU A 118 44.33 -4.41 -7.65
C GLU A 118 45.14 -3.24 -7.15
N LEU A 119 45.29 -3.14 -5.85
CA LEU A 119 46.09 -2.13 -5.23
C LEU A 119 47.54 -2.58 -5.18
N VAL A 120 48.42 -1.86 -5.84
CA VAL A 120 49.85 -2.18 -5.96
C VAL A 120 50.68 -1.15 -5.23
N LYS A 121 51.71 -1.64 -4.51
CA LYS A 121 52.65 -0.80 -3.77
C LYS A 121 53.67 -0.21 -4.72
N ASN A 122 53.73 1.13 -4.80
CA ASN A 122 54.83 1.83 -5.46
C ASN A 122 55.88 2.25 -4.42
N SER A 123 57.02 1.56 -4.40
CA SER A 123 58.05 1.82 -3.43
C SER A 123 58.84 3.11 -3.69
N LYS A 124 58.85 3.60 -4.94
CA LYS A 124 59.55 4.86 -5.30
C LYS A 124 58.78 6.07 -4.78
N ASN A 125 57.51 6.10 -5.04
CA ASN A 125 56.64 7.22 -4.64
C ASN A 125 56.08 7.07 -3.21
N LYS A 126 56.32 5.92 -2.57
CA LYS A 126 55.72 5.53 -1.26
C LYS A 126 54.21 5.74 -1.22
N ASN A 127 53.53 5.33 -2.29
CA ASN A 127 52.08 5.38 -2.44
C ASN A 127 51.51 4.05 -2.91
N PHE A 128 50.23 3.90 -2.86
CA PHE A 128 49.51 2.82 -3.54
C PHE A 128 48.96 3.35 -4.87
N GLU A 129 48.93 2.49 -5.85
CA GLU A 129 48.38 2.77 -7.19
C GLU A 129 47.37 1.68 -7.53
N MET A 130 46.21 2.08 -8.07
CA MET A 130 45.23 1.15 -8.61
C MET A 130 45.72 0.71 -9.99
N GLN A 131 45.85 -0.58 -10.19
CA GLN A 131 46.24 -1.17 -11.46
C GLN A 131 45.22 -2.22 -11.89
N PRO A 132 44.97 -2.33 -13.20
CA PRO A 132 44.09 -3.40 -13.69
C PRO A 132 44.59 -4.75 -13.25
N VAL A 133 43.69 -5.63 -12.84
CA VAL A 133 44.06 -6.99 -12.44
C VAL A 133 44.77 -7.69 -13.60
N ALA A 134 45.94 -8.19 -13.36
CA ALA A 134 46.70 -8.97 -14.35
C ALA A 134 45.80 -10.15 -14.80
N LEU A 135 45.81 -10.46 -16.09
CA LEU A 135 45.02 -11.50 -16.74
C LEU A 135 43.51 -11.17 -16.92
N ARG A 136 43.05 -9.94 -16.62
CA ARG A 136 41.65 -9.56 -16.92
C ARG A 136 41.33 -9.68 -18.41
N ASP A 137 42.29 -9.49 -19.28
CA ASP A 137 42.16 -9.55 -20.73
C ASP A 137 42.50 -10.93 -21.31
N ALA A 138 42.54 -11.97 -20.47
CA ALA A 138 42.80 -13.34 -20.91
C ALA A 138 41.80 -13.80 -21.95
N SER A 139 42.27 -14.34 -23.07
CA SER A 139 41.45 -14.75 -24.21
C SER A 139 41.49 -16.27 -24.47
N ASP A 140 42.51 -16.96 -23.98
CA ASP A 140 42.57 -18.44 -24.05
C ASP A 140 42.12 -19.10 -22.77
N SER A 141 41.75 -20.39 -22.86
CA SER A 141 41.18 -21.15 -21.74
C SER A 141 42.12 -21.28 -20.54
N LEU A 142 43.44 -21.37 -20.74
CA LEU A 142 44.40 -21.45 -19.66
C LEU A 142 44.55 -20.14 -18.91
N SER A 143 44.57 -19.04 -19.63
CA SER A 143 44.60 -17.71 -19.04
C SER A 143 43.30 -17.37 -18.31
N ILE A 144 42.17 -17.82 -18.79
CA ILE A 144 40.89 -17.66 -18.13
C ILE A 144 40.81 -18.45 -16.81
N GLU A 145 41.32 -19.67 -16.79
CA GLU A 145 41.37 -20.47 -15.56
C GLU A 145 42.26 -19.82 -14.50
N LYS A 146 43.40 -19.29 -14.88
CA LYS A 146 44.26 -18.48 -13.99
C LYS A 146 43.59 -17.21 -13.51
N PHE A 147 42.78 -16.56 -14.36
CA PHE A 147 41.99 -15.41 -13.96
C PHE A 147 40.94 -15.80 -12.94
N LYS A 148 40.19 -16.91 -13.12
CA LYS A 148 39.24 -17.45 -12.19
C LYS A 148 39.87 -17.73 -10.83
N GLU A 149 41.04 -18.39 -10.84
CA GLU A 149 41.81 -18.67 -9.63
C GLU A 149 42.23 -17.40 -8.89
N LYS A 150 42.78 -16.43 -9.60
CA LYS A 150 43.13 -15.11 -9.04
C LYS A 150 41.91 -14.40 -8.46
N LEU A 151 40.82 -14.35 -9.20
CA LEU A 151 39.58 -13.70 -8.77
C LEU A 151 39.08 -14.30 -7.46
N PHE A 152 38.98 -15.63 -7.37
CA PHE A 152 38.31 -16.28 -6.24
C PHE A 152 39.22 -16.46 -5.01
N LEU A 153 40.53 -16.57 -5.18
CA LEU A 153 41.45 -16.86 -4.10
C LEU A 153 42.30 -15.66 -3.66
N GLU A 154 42.64 -14.76 -4.58
CA GLU A 154 43.60 -13.66 -4.28
C GLU A 154 42.94 -12.31 -4.03
N LEU A 155 41.66 -12.13 -4.36
CA LEU A 155 40.95 -10.85 -4.27
C LEU A 155 39.80 -10.86 -3.26
N PRO A 156 40.08 -11.09 -1.98
CA PRO A 156 39.04 -11.17 -0.94
C PRO A 156 38.23 -9.86 -0.76
N PHE A 157 38.77 -8.70 -1.14
CA PHE A 157 38.08 -7.42 -1.09
C PHE A 157 36.82 -7.39 -1.95
N TYR A 158 36.83 -8.05 -3.12
CA TYR A 158 35.72 -8.08 -4.06
C TYR A 158 34.75 -9.26 -3.84
N LYS A 159 35.09 -10.16 -2.91
CA LYS A 159 34.24 -11.29 -2.55
C LYS A 159 32.90 -10.80 -2.00
N GLN A 160 31.81 -11.43 -2.41
CA GLN A 160 30.42 -11.02 -2.09
C GLN A 160 30.01 -9.65 -2.64
N LEU A 161 30.93 -8.85 -3.13
CA LEU A 161 30.63 -7.61 -3.85
C LEU A 161 30.40 -7.87 -5.34
N LEU A 162 31.30 -8.63 -5.98
CA LEU A 162 31.26 -8.93 -7.42
C LEU A 162 31.12 -10.42 -7.73
N PHE A 163 31.45 -11.29 -6.81
CA PHE A 163 31.40 -12.72 -6.99
C PHE A 163 31.23 -13.46 -5.67
N ASP A 164 30.63 -14.65 -5.77
CA ASP A 164 30.63 -15.62 -4.68
C ASP A 164 31.36 -16.89 -5.13
N PRO A 165 32.52 -17.22 -4.56
CA PRO A 165 33.27 -18.43 -4.91
C PRO A 165 32.53 -19.74 -4.62
N LYS A 166 31.59 -19.74 -3.65
CA LYS A 166 30.83 -20.95 -3.27
C LYS A 166 29.76 -21.30 -4.29
N THR A 167 29.09 -20.29 -4.82
CA THR A 167 27.99 -20.48 -5.77
C THR A 167 28.42 -20.29 -7.24
N GLU A 168 29.66 -19.82 -7.45
CA GLU A 168 30.22 -19.40 -8.75
C GLU A 168 29.34 -18.35 -9.45
N THR A 169 28.68 -17.50 -8.66
CA THR A 169 27.84 -16.42 -9.16
C THR A 169 28.67 -15.16 -9.38
N ILE A 170 28.48 -14.52 -10.52
CA ILE A 170 29.15 -13.27 -10.90
C ILE A 170 28.11 -12.15 -10.90
N ARG A 171 28.51 -10.97 -10.41
CA ARG A 171 27.69 -9.78 -10.36
C ARG A 171 28.43 -8.56 -10.93
N THR A 172 27.71 -7.77 -11.69
CA THR A 172 28.10 -6.40 -12.07
C THR A 172 27.24 -5.40 -11.30
N VAL A 173 27.84 -4.33 -10.82
CA VAL A 173 27.20 -3.26 -10.07
C VAL A 173 27.19 -1.99 -10.89
N LEU A 174 26.02 -1.45 -11.17
CA LEU A 174 25.78 -0.25 -11.95
C LEU A 174 25.38 0.89 -11.02
N TYR A 175 26.07 1.99 -11.04
CA TYR A 175 25.70 3.20 -10.34
C TYR A 175 25.01 4.16 -11.30
N MET A 176 23.72 4.35 -11.16
CA MET A 176 22.97 5.35 -11.94
C MET A 176 23.35 6.77 -11.52
N ASP A 177 23.20 7.68 -12.47
CA ASP A 177 23.34 9.10 -12.19
C ASP A 177 22.28 9.56 -11.18
N LYS A 178 22.71 10.36 -10.19
CA LYS A 178 21.84 10.80 -9.09
C LYS A 178 20.72 11.72 -9.57
N ASP A 179 20.93 12.48 -10.63
CA ASP A 179 19.95 13.40 -11.16
C ASP A 179 18.84 12.69 -11.94
N ILE A 180 19.08 11.46 -12.36
CA ILE A 180 18.14 10.64 -13.16
C ILE A 180 17.34 9.68 -12.30
N VAL A 181 17.93 9.16 -11.25
CA VAL A 181 17.39 8.04 -10.43
C VAL A 181 15.97 8.24 -9.92
N ASN A 182 15.56 9.46 -9.63
CA ASN A 182 14.25 9.83 -9.10
C ASN A 182 13.38 10.57 -10.14
N THR A 183 13.63 10.38 -11.44
CA THR A 183 12.93 11.03 -12.54
C THR A 183 12.28 10.02 -13.50
N ALA A 184 11.49 10.52 -14.45
CA ALA A 184 10.89 9.71 -15.51
C ALA A 184 11.97 9.11 -16.43
N ALA A 185 13.11 9.76 -16.61
CA ALA A 185 14.22 9.28 -17.43
C ALA A 185 14.74 7.90 -16.99
N ARG A 186 14.69 7.60 -15.68
CA ARG A 186 14.98 6.23 -15.20
C ARG A 186 14.06 5.18 -15.81
N LYS A 187 12.76 5.47 -15.96
CA LYS A 187 11.80 4.54 -16.55
C LYS A 187 12.16 4.28 -18.01
N ASP A 188 12.43 5.34 -18.76
CA ASP A 188 12.76 5.25 -20.17
C ASP A 188 14.06 4.47 -20.36
N PHE A 189 15.09 4.76 -19.54
CA PHE A 189 16.34 4.00 -19.54
C PHE A 189 16.13 2.50 -19.27
N VAL A 190 15.36 2.14 -18.23
CA VAL A 190 15.15 0.73 -17.86
C VAL A 190 14.40 -0.01 -18.97
N PHE A 191 13.29 0.53 -19.50
CA PHE A 191 12.44 -0.17 -20.47
C PHE A 191 12.93 -0.08 -21.91
N GLU A 192 13.49 1.05 -22.32
CA GLU A 192 13.86 1.28 -23.71
C GLU A 192 15.32 0.97 -24.01
N THR A 193 16.16 0.91 -22.96
CA THR A 193 17.60 0.71 -23.14
C THR A 193 18.13 -0.53 -22.40
N LEU A 194 17.95 -0.62 -21.08
CA LEU A 194 18.62 -1.65 -20.28
C LEU A 194 18.02 -3.05 -20.56
N ILE A 195 16.70 -3.21 -20.46
CA ILE A 195 16.03 -4.48 -20.68
C ILE A 195 16.30 -5.02 -22.10
N PRO A 196 16.12 -4.26 -23.19
CA PRO A 196 16.39 -4.75 -24.52
C PRO A 196 17.84 -5.19 -24.77
N VAL A 197 18.80 -4.51 -24.13
CA VAL A 197 20.22 -4.88 -24.24
C VAL A 197 20.49 -6.21 -23.53
N ILE A 198 19.86 -6.43 -22.37
CA ILE A 198 19.99 -7.69 -21.62
C ILE A 198 19.31 -8.85 -22.37
N GLU A 199 18.09 -8.66 -22.86
CA GLU A 199 17.36 -9.67 -23.64
C GLU A 199 18.14 -10.07 -24.92
N SER A 200 18.75 -9.10 -25.60
CA SER A 200 19.61 -9.39 -26.76
C SER A 200 20.82 -10.24 -26.37
N PHE A 201 21.44 -9.93 -25.23
CA PHE A 201 22.57 -10.69 -24.70
C PHE A 201 22.17 -12.13 -24.32
N GLU A 202 21.02 -12.32 -23.68
CA GLU A 202 20.48 -13.64 -23.33
C GLU A 202 20.18 -14.48 -24.57
N ALA A 203 19.58 -13.87 -25.60
CA ALA A 203 19.28 -14.54 -26.87
C ALA A 203 20.56 -14.98 -27.60
N GLU A 204 21.63 -14.19 -27.53
CA GLU A 204 22.91 -14.51 -28.19
C GLU A 204 23.71 -15.58 -27.46
N THR A 205 23.66 -15.54 -26.08
CA THR A 205 24.60 -16.37 -25.29
C THR A 205 23.92 -17.58 -24.63
N GLY A 206 22.60 -17.55 -24.54
CA GLY A 206 21.82 -18.54 -23.76
C GLY A 206 22.12 -18.50 -22.26
N MET A 207 22.68 -17.40 -21.74
CA MET A 207 22.88 -17.18 -20.31
C MET A 207 21.65 -16.47 -19.73
N ASP A 208 21.18 -16.96 -18.60
CA ASP A 208 20.08 -16.37 -17.82
C ASP A 208 20.63 -15.22 -16.97
N VAL A 209 20.13 -14.02 -17.18
CA VAL A 209 20.62 -12.80 -16.55
C VAL A 209 19.59 -12.27 -15.55
N HIS A 210 19.98 -12.15 -14.32
CA HIS A 210 19.15 -11.60 -13.27
C HIS A 210 19.47 -10.12 -13.05
N VAL A 211 18.43 -9.28 -12.93
CA VAL A 211 18.58 -7.84 -12.71
C VAL A 211 17.84 -7.44 -11.45
N SER A 212 18.51 -6.67 -10.59
CA SER A 212 17.90 -6.17 -9.36
C SER A 212 18.45 -4.81 -8.96
N GLY A 213 18.02 -4.32 -7.83
CA GLY A 213 18.40 -3.00 -7.30
C GLY A 213 17.20 -2.07 -7.26
N MET A 214 17.22 -1.12 -6.33
CA MET A 214 16.08 -0.28 -6.03
C MET A 214 15.55 0.51 -7.25
N PRO A 215 16.39 1.11 -8.11
CA PRO A 215 15.90 1.80 -9.30
C PRO A 215 15.11 0.90 -10.26
N TYR A 216 15.63 -0.31 -10.49
CA TYR A 216 15.00 -1.32 -11.36
C TYR A 216 13.68 -1.81 -10.79
N ILE A 217 13.70 -2.28 -9.54
CA ILE A 217 12.51 -2.78 -8.83
C ILE A 217 11.40 -1.74 -8.80
N ARG A 218 11.73 -0.49 -8.48
CA ARG A 218 10.74 0.61 -8.45
C ARG A 218 10.11 0.87 -9.80
N THR A 219 10.91 0.80 -10.87
CA THR A 219 10.42 1.04 -12.22
C THR A 219 9.41 -0.03 -12.65
N LEU A 220 9.75 -1.30 -12.45
CA LEU A 220 8.87 -2.41 -12.78
C LEU A 220 7.61 -2.44 -11.89
N ASN A 221 7.78 -2.16 -10.60
CA ASN A 221 6.65 -2.08 -9.67
C ASN A 221 5.67 -0.95 -10.04
N ALA A 222 6.17 0.22 -10.40
CA ALA A 222 5.34 1.34 -10.87
C ALA A 222 4.57 0.98 -12.14
N GLN A 223 5.21 0.31 -13.11
CA GLN A 223 4.53 -0.15 -14.33
C GLN A 223 3.43 -1.16 -14.01
N ASN A 224 3.69 -2.15 -13.16
CA ASN A 224 2.66 -3.11 -12.74
C ASN A 224 1.45 -2.43 -12.08
N ILE A 225 1.66 -1.35 -11.29
CA ILE A 225 0.56 -0.56 -10.72
C ILE A 225 -0.28 0.07 -11.83
N VAL A 226 0.36 0.68 -12.83
CA VAL A 226 -0.33 1.29 -13.98
C VAL A 226 -1.21 0.28 -14.71
N ASP A 227 -0.66 -0.89 -15.00
CA ASP A 227 -1.35 -1.95 -15.72
C ASP A 227 -2.55 -2.49 -14.93
N GLU A 228 -2.41 -2.65 -13.61
CA GLU A 228 -3.49 -3.10 -12.74
C GLU A 228 -4.61 -2.08 -12.55
N ILE A 229 -4.33 -0.77 -12.56
CA ILE A 229 -5.39 0.26 -12.45
C ILE A 229 -6.42 0.09 -13.58
N GLY A 230 -5.96 -0.07 -14.81
CA GLY A 230 -6.84 -0.29 -15.96
C GLY A 230 -7.69 -1.54 -15.79
N LEU A 231 -7.07 -2.64 -15.37
CA LEU A 231 -7.74 -3.91 -15.13
C LEU A 231 -8.82 -3.78 -14.04
N PHE A 232 -8.52 -3.12 -12.93
CA PHE A 232 -9.46 -2.97 -11.81
C PHE A 232 -10.62 -2.05 -12.16
N VAL A 233 -10.38 -0.93 -12.83
CA VAL A 233 -11.44 -0.01 -13.26
C VAL A 233 -12.38 -0.71 -14.23
N LEU A 234 -11.85 -1.41 -15.23
CA LEU A 234 -12.63 -2.16 -16.20
C LEU A 234 -13.37 -3.33 -15.53
N GLY A 235 -12.67 -4.13 -14.73
CA GLY A 235 -13.22 -5.27 -14.01
C GLY A 235 -14.34 -4.86 -13.06
N ALA A 236 -14.12 -3.83 -12.23
CA ALA A 236 -15.14 -3.31 -11.33
C ALA A 236 -16.36 -2.77 -12.09
N ALA A 237 -16.13 -2.04 -13.18
CA ALA A 237 -17.21 -1.54 -14.04
C ALA A 237 -18.02 -2.68 -14.70
N LEU A 238 -17.35 -3.71 -15.23
CA LEU A 238 -18.01 -4.87 -15.83
C LEU A 238 -18.82 -5.67 -14.81
N VAL A 239 -18.20 -6.04 -13.69
CA VAL A 239 -18.83 -6.84 -12.63
C VAL A 239 -20.03 -6.11 -12.05
N THR A 240 -19.87 -4.84 -11.67
CA THR A 240 -20.97 -4.05 -11.10
C THR A 240 -22.08 -3.81 -12.10
N THR A 241 -21.75 -3.57 -13.38
CA THR A 241 -22.74 -3.41 -14.47
C THR A 241 -23.52 -4.70 -14.70
N LEU A 242 -22.84 -5.85 -14.73
CA LEU A 242 -23.49 -7.15 -14.91
C LEU A 242 -24.47 -7.43 -13.76
N ILE A 243 -24.04 -7.25 -12.52
CA ILE A 243 -24.87 -7.51 -11.34
C ILE A 243 -26.04 -6.53 -11.30
N PHE A 244 -25.81 -5.27 -11.61
CA PHE A 244 -26.87 -4.25 -11.69
C PHE A 244 -27.91 -4.62 -12.74
N PHE A 245 -27.46 -5.07 -13.92
CA PHE A 245 -28.35 -5.53 -14.98
C PHE A 245 -29.16 -6.75 -14.58
N LEU A 246 -28.54 -7.75 -13.93
CA LEU A 246 -29.23 -8.94 -13.43
C LEU A 246 -30.34 -8.60 -12.43
N PHE A 247 -30.10 -7.61 -11.56
CA PHE A 247 -31.05 -7.20 -10.54
C PHE A 247 -32.21 -6.38 -11.10
N PHE A 248 -31.91 -5.33 -11.88
CA PHE A 248 -32.94 -4.42 -12.38
C PHE A 248 -33.56 -4.87 -13.70
N ARG A 249 -32.92 -5.77 -14.45
CA ARG A 249 -33.32 -6.25 -15.79
C ARG A 249 -33.72 -5.09 -16.73
N SER A 250 -32.98 -3.99 -16.64
CA SER A 250 -33.28 -2.73 -17.34
C SER A 250 -32.01 -2.09 -17.83
N PHE A 251 -31.74 -2.12 -19.14
CA PHE A 251 -30.61 -1.43 -19.77
C PHE A 251 -30.57 0.06 -19.43
N ARG A 252 -31.74 0.72 -19.31
CA ARG A 252 -31.79 2.14 -18.95
C ARG A 252 -31.24 2.40 -17.55
N ALA A 253 -31.64 1.62 -16.55
CA ALA A 253 -31.18 1.76 -15.18
C ALA A 253 -29.68 1.48 -15.09
N THR A 254 -29.22 0.42 -15.78
CA THR A 254 -27.81 0.04 -15.83
C THR A 254 -26.95 1.13 -16.49
N PHE A 255 -27.38 1.64 -17.63
CA PHE A 255 -26.67 2.70 -18.34
C PHE A 255 -26.55 3.99 -17.51
N ILE A 256 -27.64 4.40 -16.84
CA ILE A 256 -27.63 5.60 -15.99
C ILE A 256 -26.65 5.41 -14.81
N SER A 257 -26.67 4.23 -14.16
CA SER A 257 -25.74 3.94 -13.10
C SER A 257 -24.28 3.93 -13.56
N LEU A 258 -24.01 3.30 -14.72
CA LEU A 258 -22.68 3.28 -15.30
C LEU A 258 -22.20 4.70 -15.66
N LEU A 259 -23.07 5.54 -16.22
CA LEU A 259 -22.74 6.93 -16.56
C LEU A 259 -22.35 7.73 -15.32
N VAL A 260 -23.12 7.62 -14.20
CA VAL A 260 -22.83 8.31 -12.94
C VAL A 260 -21.48 7.90 -12.41
N VAL A 261 -21.22 6.60 -12.40
CA VAL A 261 -19.97 6.03 -11.85
C VAL A 261 -18.77 6.39 -12.75
N SER A 262 -18.91 6.35 -14.07
CA SER A 262 -17.85 6.76 -15.00
C SER A 262 -17.46 8.23 -14.82
N ILE A 263 -18.44 9.13 -14.66
CA ILE A 263 -18.18 10.54 -14.34
C ILE A 263 -17.47 10.65 -12.98
N GLY A 264 -17.87 9.85 -11.98
CA GLY A 264 -17.21 9.80 -10.67
C GLY A 264 -15.75 9.39 -10.75
N VAL A 265 -15.43 8.39 -11.58
CA VAL A 265 -14.04 7.95 -11.85
C VAL A 265 -13.24 9.05 -12.54
N MET A 266 -13.84 9.72 -13.54
CA MET A 266 -13.18 10.85 -14.21
C MET A 266 -12.85 11.97 -13.21
N TRP A 267 -13.75 12.25 -12.28
CA TRP A 267 -13.52 13.25 -11.24
C TRP A 267 -12.45 12.78 -10.24
N ALA A 268 -12.39 11.47 -9.93
CA ALA A 268 -11.36 10.93 -9.03
C ALA A 268 -9.94 11.16 -9.57
N PHE A 269 -9.72 10.85 -10.86
CA PHE A 269 -8.47 11.15 -11.52
C PHE A 269 -8.20 12.65 -11.61
N GLY A 270 -9.23 13.45 -11.90
CA GLY A 270 -9.11 14.92 -11.95
C GLY A 270 -8.71 15.53 -10.59
N ILE A 271 -9.28 15.04 -9.50
CA ILE A 271 -8.96 15.51 -8.15
C ILE A 271 -7.53 15.13 -7.77
N LEU A 272 -7.08 13.91 -8.11
CA LEU A 272 -5.68 13.50 -7.93
C LEU A 272 -4.72 14.44 -8.65
N GLY A 273 -4.98 14.72 -9.94
CA GLY A 273 -4.16 15.63 -10.74
C GLY A 273 -4.19 17.08 -10.22
N TRP A 274 -5.35 17.58 -9.81
CA TRP A 274 -5.50 18.93 -9.27
C TRP A 274 -4.73 19.14 -7.96
N LEU A 275 -4.78 18.15 -7.06
CA LEU A 275 -4.03 18.16 -5.80
C LEU A 275 -2.54 17.87 -6.00
N ARG A 276 -2.14 17.47 -7.22
CA ARG A 276 -0.78 17.05 -7.56
C ARG A 276 -0.26 15.93 -6.66
N TYR A 277 -1.15 15.03 -6.28
CA TYR A 277 -0.78 13.87 -5.51
C TYR A 277 -0.26 12.77 -6.44
N GLU A 278 0.79 12.11 -6.00
CA GLU A 278 1.38 11.00 -6.73
C GLU A 278 0.50 9.75 -6.70
N ILE A 279 0.48 9.03 -7.81
CA ILE A 279 -0.22 7.74 -7.88
C ILE A 279 0.69 6.68 -7.25
N THR A 280 0.30 6.26 -6.05
CA THR A 280 0.89 5.17 -5.28
C THR A 280 0.02 3.93 -5.39
N VAL A 281 0.48 2.77 -4.86
CA VAL A 281 -0.35 1.55 -4.76
C VAL A 281 -1.70 1.81 -4.07
N LEU A 282 -1.73 2.69 -3.05
CA LEU A 282 -2.96 3.00 -2.31
C LEU A 282 -3.88 3.93 -3.08
N THR A 283 -3.36 5.02 -3.63
CA THR A 283 -4.18 5.98 -4.39
C THR A 283 -4.69 5.39 -5.71
N ALA A 284 -3.98 4.41 -6.28
CA ALA A 284 -4.40 3.63 -7.43
C ALA A 284 -5.70 2.83 -7.22
N LEU A 285 -6.04 2.50 -5.97
CA LEU A 285 -7.27 1.81 -5.61
C LEU A 285 -8.50 2.74 -5.59
N ILE A 286 -8.32 4.08 -5.59
CA ILE A 286 -9.43 5.03 -5.45
C ILE A 286 -10.42 4.94 -6.62
N PRO A 287 -10.02 4.96 -7.92
CA PRO A 287 -10.97 4.89 -9.02
C PRO A 287 -11.87 3.64 -9.00
N PRO A 288 -11.36 2.41 -8.87
CA PRO A 288 -12.22 1.24 -8.76
C PRO A 288 -13.05 1.24 -7.46
N LEU A 289 -12.54 1.79 -6.36
CA LEU A 289 -13.28 1.96 -5.12
C LEU A 289 -14.52 2.86 -5.31
N ILE A 290 -14.37 3.96 -6.04
CA ILE A 290 -15.48 4.86 -6.37
C ILE A 290 -16.54 4.18 -7.22
N ILE A 291 -16.15 3.28 -8.13
CA ILE A 291 -17.10 2.45 -8.88
C ILE A 291 -17.94 1.63 -7.90
N VAL A 292 -17.27 0.92 -7.02
CA VAL A 292 -17.92 -0.03 -6.10
C VAL A 292 -18.80 0.69 -5.07
N ILE A 293 -18.38 1.83 -4.52
CA ILE A 293 -19.15 2.62 -3.54
C ILE A 293 -20.26 3.44 -4.23
N GLY A 294 -20.08 3.87 -5.46
CA GLY A 294 -21.05 4.70 -6.17
C GLY A 294 -22.30 3.94 -6.60
N VAL A 295 -22.17 2.65 -6.92
CA VAL A 295 -23.29 1.82 -7.39
C VAL A 295 -24.40 1.67 -6.33
N PRO A 296 -24.14 1.42 -5.03
CA PRO A 296 -25.15 1.44 -3.98
C PRO A 296 -26.01 2.70 -3.96
N ASN A 297 -25.43 3.88 -4.11
CA ASN A 297 -26.20 5.13 -4.19
C ASN A 297 -27.18 5.12 -5.35
N CYS A 298 -26.74 4.60 -6.52
CA CYS A 298 -27.61 4.44 -7.68
C CYS A 298 -28.73 3.42 -7.42
N ILE A 299 -28.42 2.29 -6.75
CA ILE A 299 -29.39 1.26 -6.41
C ILE A 299 -30.50 1.83 -5.52
N PHE A 300 -30.15 2.54 -4.44
CA PHE A 300 -31.13 3.12 -3.54
C PHE A 300 -32.05 4.13 -4.23
N LEU A 301 -31.50 5.05 -5.01
CA LEU A 301 -32.27 6.06 -5.72
C LEU A 301 -33.19 5.45 -6.79
N ILE A 302 -32.66 4.54 -7.62
CA ILE A 302 -33.41 3.91 -8.72
C ILE A 302 -34.49 2.97 -8.16
N ASN A 303 -34.18 2.15 -7.16
CA ASN A 303 -35.16 1.26 -6.54
C ASN A 303 -36.31 2.06 -5.91
N LYS A 304 -36.01 3.12 -5.19
CA LYS A 304 -37.03 3.98 -4.59
C LYS A 304 -37.85 4.69 -5.65
N TYR A 305 -37.26 5.16 -6.75
CA TYR A 305 -37.99 5.73 -7.88
C TYR A 305 -38.97 4.69 -8.47
N GLN A 306 -38.54 3.46 -8.67
CA GLN A 306 -39.39 2.41 -9.21
C GLN A 306 -40.54 2.03 -8.24
N GLN A 307 -40.28 2.05 -6.94
CA GLN A 307 -41.34 1.86 -5.91
C GLN A 307 -42.38 3.00 -5.95
N GLU A 308 -41.93 4.27 -6.00
CA GLU A 308 -42.87 5.43 -6.00
C GLU A 308 -43.65 5.53 -7.30
N ILE A 309 -43.02 5.24 -8.47
CA ILE A 309 -43.76 5.25 -9.74
C ILE A 309 -44.78 4.11 -9.83
N ALA A 310 -44.48 2.95 -9.24
CA ALA A 310 -45.43 1.84 -9.15
C ALA A 310 -46.67 2.19 -8.31
N LYS A 311 -46.52 3.04 -7.27
CA LYS A 311 -47.61 3.48 -6.39
C LYS A 311 -48.45 4.59 -7.01
N HIS A 312 -47.82 5.54 -7.70
CA HIS A 312 -48.50 6.79 -8.06
C HIS A 312 -48.66 7.02 -9.56
N SER A 313 -47.97 6.27 -10.42
CA SER A 313 -47.94 6.41 -11.89
C SER A 313 -47.64 7.81 -12.39
N ASN A 314 -47.23 8.74 -11.52
CA ASN A 314 -46.84 10.12 -11.85
C ASN A 314 -45.34 10.31 -11.68
N GLN A 315 -44.66 10.58 -12.78
CA GLN A 315 -43.20 10.65 -12.86
C GLN A 315 -42.62 11.83 -12.04
N ALA A 316 -43.16 13.02 -12.22
CA ALA A 316 -42.67 14.22 -11.55
C ALA A 316 -42.84 14.12 -10.02
N LYS A 317 -44.03 13.68 -9.57
CA LYS A 317 -44.32 13.45 -8.16
C LYS A 317 -43.43 12.36 -7.56
N SER A 318 -43.17 11.27 -8.29
CA SER A 318 -42.30 10.18 -7.86
C SER A 318 -40.86 10.63 -7.69
N LEU A 319 -40.30 11.38 -8.66
CA LEU A 319 -38.94 11.90 -8.58
C LEU A 319 -38.78 12.91 -7.43
N GLN A 320 -39.74 13.80 -7.23
CA GLN A 320 -39.72 14.73 -6.10
C GLN A 320 -39.73 14.02 -4.76
N ARG A 321 -40.53 12.97 -4.63
CA ARG A 321 -40.63 12.16 -3.40
C ARG A 321 -39.35 11.36 -3.14
N VAL A 322 -38.73 10.83 -4.19
CA VAL A 322 -37.45 10.10 -4.04
C VAL A 322 -36.39 11.02 -3.44
N ILE A 323 -36.17 12.19 -4.03
CA ILE A 323 -35.18 13.14 -3.49
C ILE A 323 -35.53 13.53 -2.03
N ALA A 324 -36.82 13.78 -1.75
CA ALA A 324 -37.27 14.20 -0.43
C ALA A 324 -37.15 13.09 0.65
N LYS A 325 -37.43 11.83 0.30
CA LYS A 325 -37.42 10.72 1.24
C LYS A 325 -36.05 10.08 1.42
N VAL A 326 -35.27 9.97 0.32
CA VAL A 326 -33.98 9.26 0.32
C VAL A 326 -32.83 10.24 0.59
N GLY A 327 -32.93 11.48 0.15
CA GLY A 327 -31.82 12.43 0.18
C GLY A 327 -31.17 12.60 1.55
N ASN A 328 -31.95 12.65 2.64
CA ASN A 328 -31.38 12.80 3.98
C ASN A 328 -30.66 11.55 4.48
N ALA A 329 -31.21 10.38 4.25
CA ALA A 329 -30.58 9.13 4.65
C ALA A 329 -29.29 8.90 3.85
N THR A 330 -29.35 9.09 2.52
CA THR A 330 -28.17 8.92 1.65
C THR A 330 -27.10 9.97 1.89
N LEU A 331 -27.48 11.20 2.23
CA LEU A 331 -26.50 12.23 2.66
C LEU A 331 -25.76 11.77 3.92
N MET A 332 -26.50 11.29 4.92
CA MET A 332 -25.90 10.84 6.17
C MET A 332 -24.97 9.64 5.98
N THR A 333 -25.38 8.67 5.15
CA THR A 333 -24.54 7.50 4.88
C THR A 333 -23.27 7.89 4.12
N ASN A 334 -23.35 8.73 3.10
CA ASN A 334 -22.14 9.19 2.40
C ASN A 334 -21.25 10.06 3.28
N LEU A 335 -21.81 10.88 4.18
CA LEU A 335 -21.02 11.64 5.15
C LEU A 335 -20.33 10.73 6.17
N THR A 336 -20.99 9.68 6.65
CA THR A 336 -20.34 8.72 7.57
C THR A 336 -19.24 7.94 6.88
N THR A 337 -19.46 7.50 5.63
CA THR A 337 -18.43 6.84 4.84
C THR A 337 -17.27 7.78 4.55
N ALA A 338 -17.52 8.99 4.08
CA ALA A 338 -16.48 10.01 3.88
C ALA A 338 -15.73 10.34 5.17
N SER A 339 -16.43 10.39 6.33
CA SER A 339 -15.78 10.60 7.63
C SER A 339 -14.89 9.44 8.01
N GLY A 340 -15.26 8.20 7.70
CA GLY A 340 -14.41 7.03 7.89
C GLY A 340 -13.07 7.16 7.15
N PHE A 341 -13.11 7.60 5.89
CA PHE A 341 -11.90 7.87 5.10
C PHE A 341 -11.16 9.13 5.57
N SER A 342 -11.88 10.16 6.03
CA SER A 342 -11.26 11.40 6.49
C SER A 342 -10.44 11.23 7.77
N THR A 343 -10.61 10.15 8.53
CA THR A 343 -9.77 9.85 9.69
C THR A 343 -8.31 9.62 9.31
N PHE A 344 -8.05 9.18 8.07
CA PHE A 344 -6.69 9.08 7.57
C PHE A 344 -5.99 10.44 7.40
N ILE A 345 -6.74 11.53 7.24
CA ILE A 345 -6.19 12.90 7.16
C ILE A 345 -5.49 13.30 8.47
N LEU A 346 -5.95 12.73 9.58
CA LEU A 346 -5.40 12.99 10.91
C LEU A 346 -4.16 12.13 11.23
N THR A 347 -3.83 11.19 10.35
CA THR A 347 -2.57 10.44 10.47
C THR A 347 -1.41 11.32 10.00
N ASN A 348 -0.23 11.08 10.54
CA ASN A 348 0.97 11.83 10.11
C ASN A 348 1.64 11.21 8.87
N SER A 349 1.10 10.11 8.33
CA SER A 349 1.61 9.51 7.09
C SER A 349 1.09 10.29 5.88
N LYS A 350 1.99 10.80 5.04
CA LYS A 350 1.68 11.53 3.81
C LYS A 350 0.76 10.71 2.88
N ILE A 351 1.09 9.44 2.66
CA ILE A 351 0.35 8.56 1.74
C ILE A 351 -1.08 8.32 2.23
N LEU A 352 -1.27 8.05 3.52
CA LEU A 352 -2.60 7.84 4.10
C LEU A 352 -3.41 9.13 4.09
N LYS A 353 -2.78 10.26 4.38
CA LYS A 353 -3.41 11.58 4.33
C LYS A 353 -3.93 11.89 2.92
N GLU A 354 -3.11 11.71 1.90
CA GLU A 354 -3.47 11.92 0.51
C GLU A 354 -4.61 10.98 0.07
N PHE A 355 -4.51 9.69 0.40
CA PHE A 355 -5.57 8.73 0.16
C PHE A 355 -6.90 9.14 0.83
N GLY A 356 -6.86 9.52 2.11
CA GLY A 356 -8.02 9.94 2.88
C GLY A 356 -8.70 11.19 2.31
N VAL A 357 -7.91 12.20 1.91
CA VAL A 357 -8.43 13.43 1.28
C VAL A 357 -9.16 13.11 -0.01
N VAL A 358 -8.49 12.41 -0.93
CA VAL A 358 -9.06 12.12 -2.25
C VAL A 358 -10.27 11.20 -2.15
N ALA A 359 -10.21 10.15 -1.34
CA ALA A 359 -11.35 9.24 -1.14
C ALA A 359 -12.56 9.97 -0.53
N SER A 360 -12.35 10.78 0.51
CA SER A 360 -13.44 11.53 1.16
C SER A 360 -14.13 12.51 0.22
N ILE A 361 -13.36 13.28 -0.55
CA ILE A 361 -13.91 14.22 -1.54
C ILE A 361 -14.69 13.47 -2.61
N ASN A 362 -14.17 12.35 -3.10
CA ASN A 362 -14.82 11.57 -4.15
C ASN A 362 -16.11 10.88 -3.67
N ILE A 363 -16.18 10.41 -2.42
CA ILE A 363 -17.42 9.84 -1.86
C ILE A 363 -18.52 10.90 -1.81
N VAL A 364 -18.21 12.12 -1.40
CA VAL A 364 -19.19 13.22 -1.43
C VAL A 364 -19.54 13.58 -2.87
N SER A 365 -18.60 13.60 -3.77
CA SER A 365 -18.80 13.91 -5.19
C SER A 365 -19.72 12.90 -5.88
N ILE A 366 -19.50 11.57 -5.66
CA ILE A 366 -20.34 10.54 -6.29
C ILE A 366 -21.78 10.56 -5.73
N PHE A 367 -21.96 10.91 -4.45
CA PHE A 367 -23.28 11.16 -3.88
C PHE A 367 -23.98 12.32 -4.60
N LEU A 368 -23.31 13.45 -4.76
CA LEU A 368 -23.87 14.62 -5.47
C LEU A 368 -24.20 14.28 -6.93
N LEU A 369 -23.30 13.61 -7.63
CA LEU A 369 -23.52 13.17 -9.01
C LEU A 369 -24.74 12.24 -9.12
N SER A 370 -24.86 11.26 -8.24
CA SER A 370 -26.02 10.34 -8.25
C SER A 370 -27.33 11.06 -7.97
N LEU A 371 -27.33 11.98 -7.00
CA LEU A 371 -28.51 12.77 -6.62
C LEU A 371 -28.97 13.74 -7.72
N LEU A 372 -28.05 14.27 -8.52
CA LEU A 372 -28.33 15.19 -9.60
C LEU A 372 -28.68 14.45 -10.90
N ILE A 373 -27.82 13.54 -11.34
CA ILE A 373 -27.91 12.90 -12.66
C ILE A 373 -29.11 11.96 -12.75
N ILE A 374 -29.32 11.11 -11.74
CA ILE A 374 -30.36 10.08 -11.81
C ILE A 374 -31.76 10.70 -11.96
N PRO A 375 -32.21 11.65 -11.11
CA PRO A 375 -33.53 12.26 -11.28
C PRO A 375 -33.69 13.06 -12.57
N ILE A 376 -32.62 13.73 -12.99
CA ILE A 376 -32.65 14.55 -14.22
C ILE A 376 -32.82 13.64 -15.43
N ILE A 377 -32.02 12.58 -15.57
CA ILE A 377 -32.13 11.68 -16.73
C ILE A 377 -33.47 10.99 -16.73
N TYR A 378 -33.95 10.48 -15.58
CA TYR A 378 -35.29 9.90 -15.53
C TYR A 378 -36.39 10.91 -15.84
N SER A 379 -36.24 12.20 -15.56
CA SER A 379 -37.20 13.23 -15.92
C SER A 379 -37.31 13.49 -17.46
N LEU A 380 -36.24 13.14 -18.19
CA LEU A 380 -36.15 13.28 -19.65
C LEU A 380 -36.60 12.00 -20.37
N MET A 381 -36.65 10.87 -19.67
CA MET A 381 -37.02 9.58 -20.22
C MET A 381 -38.50 9.25 -20.02
N LEU A 382 -39.04 8.36 -20.86
CA LEU A 382 -40.38 7.82 -20.66
C LEU A 382 -40.44 6.95 -19.39
N PRO A 383 -41.57 6.97 -18.64
CA PRO A 383 -41.71 6.20 -17.43
C PRO A 383 -41.49 4.70 -17.66
N PRO A 384 -40.99 3.95 -16.65
CA PRO A 384 -40.70 2.53 -16.81
C PRO A 384 -41.96 1.72 -17.10
N LYS A 385 -41.83 0.77 -18.05
CA LYS A 385 -42.94 -0.15 -18.38
C LYS A 385 -43.17 -1.15 -17.23
N LYS A 386 -44.39 -1.72 -17.10
CA LYS A 386 -44.71 -2.72 -16.07
C LYS A 386 -43.75 -3.90 -15.99
N LYS A 387 -43.15 -4.31 -17.13
CA LYS A 387 -42.16 -5.39 -17.16
C LYS A 387 -40.86 -5.03 -16.45
N HIS A 388 -40.47 -3.75 -16.41
CA HIS A 388 -39.28 -3.27 -15.73
C HIS A 388 -39.46 -3.18 -14.20
N LEU A 389 -40.70 -3.31 -13.71
CA LEU A 389 -41.05 -3.29 -12.29
C LEU A 389 -41.24 -4.71 -11.70
N LYS A 390 -41.12 -5.76 -12.54
CA LYS A 390 -41.32 -7.16 -12.10
C LYS A 390 -40.32 -7.62 -11.05
N HIS A 391 -39.08 -7.07 -11.06
CA HIS A 391 -38.08 -7.42 -10.08
C HIS A 391 -38.46 -7.04 -8.65
N LEU A 392 -39.31 -6.02 -8.44
CA LEU A 392 -39.88 -5.65 -7.12
C LEU A 392 -40.71 -6.74 -6.49
N LYS A 393 -41.16 -7.71 -7.28
CA LYS A 393 -41.95 -8.88 -6.84
C LYS A 393 -41.20 -10.19 -7.09
N ASN A 394 -39.89 -10.19 -6.93
CA ASN A 394 -39.08 -11.40 -7.17
C ASN A 394 -39.26 -12.40 -6.03
N LYS A 395 -39.83 -13.59 -6.32
CA LYS A 395 -40.10 -14.65 -5.36
C LYS A 395 -38.86 -15.10 -4.58
N SER A 396 -37.69 -15.17 -5.24
CA SER A 396 -36.45 -15.61 -4.58
C SER A 396 -36.02 -14.65 -3.46
N ILE A 397 -36.19 -13.34 -3.66
CA ILE A 397 -35.88 -12.34 -2.66
C ILE A 397 -36.91 -12.36 -1.53
N GLU A 398 -38.18 -12.55 -1.87
CA GLU A 398 -39.25 -12.70 -0.89
C GLU A 398 -39.02 -13.93 0.02
N VAL A 399 -38.53 -15.04 -0.53
CA VAL A 399 -38.08 -16.21 0.23
C VAL A 399 -36.95 -15.86 1.17
N PHE A 400 -35.96 -15.12 0.71
CA PHE A 400 -34.82 -14.68 1.54
C PHE A 400 -35.28 -13.76 2.68
N VAL A 401 -36.13 -12.78 2.41
CA VAL A 401 -36.68 -11.89 3.43
C VAL A 401 -37.53 -12.68 4.45
N ASN A 402 -38.36 -13.60 3.99
CA ASN A 402 -39.16 -14.47 4.88
C ASN A 402 -38.27 -15.37 5.73
N TRP A 403 -37.16 -15.87 5.19
CA TRP A 403 -36.18 -16.65 5.95
C TRP A 403 -35.56 -15.80 7.06
N MET A 404 -35.10 -14.56 6.75
CA MET A 404 -34.58 -13.64 7.76
C MET A 404 -35.63 -13.33 8.86
N GLU A 405 -36.85 -12.99 8.46
CA GLU A 405 -37.94 -12.76 9.43
C GLU A 405 -38.16 -13.97 10.34
N THR A 406 -38.12 -15.19 9.79
CA THR A 406 -38.27 -16.42 10.57
C THR A 406 -37.14 -16.60 11.58
N LYS A 407 -35.90 -16.33 11.18
CA LYS A 407 -34.73 -16.37 12.07
C LYS A 407 -34.87 -15.36 13.21
N VAL A 408 -35.20 -14.12 12.86
CA VAL A 408 -35.38 -13.03 13.83
C VAL A 408 -36.58 -13.29 14.77
N LYS A 409 -37.66 -13.87 14.28
CA LYS A 409 -38.87 -14.13 15.08
C LYS A 409 -38.75 -15.35 15.98
N LYS A 410 -38.25 -16.48 15.46
CA LYS A 410 -38.33 -17.79 16.13
C LYS A 410 -36.96 -18.26 16.70
N GLN A 411 -35.83 -17.78 16.21
CA GLN A 411 -34.50 -18.37 16.48
C GLN A 411 -33.48 -17.32 16.97
N ARG A 412 -33.92 -16.33 17.72
CA ARG A 412 -33.03 -15.25 18.23
C ARG A 412 -31.86 -15.77 19.07
N LEU A 413 -32.11 -16.78 19.91
CA LEU A 413 -31.05 -17.39 20.72
C LEU A 413 -29.94 -17.95 19.84
N ASN A 414 -30.30 -18.66 18.74
CA ASN A 414 -29.33 -19.20 17.79
C ASN A 414 -28.55 -18.07 17.10
N VAL A 415 -29.19 -16.92 16.80
CA VAL A 415 -28.50 -15.75 16.24
C VAL A 415 -27.43 -15.23 17.19
N TYR A 416 -27.75 -15.14 18.49
CA TYR A 416 -26.76 -14.69 19.51
C TYR A 416 -25.66 -15.71 19.74
N ILE A 417 -25.96 -17.01 19.71
CA ILE A 417 -24.97 -18.08 19.84
C ILE A 417 -23.98 -18.00 18.66
N VAL A 418 -24.50 -17.88 17.43
CA VAL A 418 -23.64 -17.74 16.24
C VAL A 418 -22.79 -16.47 16.28
N ALA A 419 -23.37 -15.34 16.71
CA ALA A 419 -22.65 -14.09 16.88
C ALA A 419 -21.54 -14.21 17.95
N LEU A 420 -21.84 -14.86 19.09
CA LEU A 420 -20.87 -15.09 20.16
C LEU A 420 -19.75 -16.04 19.72
N LEU A 421 -20.09 -17.13 19.01
CA LEU A 421 -19.10 -18.04 18.43
C LEU A 421 -18.19 -17.31 17.42
N GLY A 422 -18.80 -16.49 16.55
CA GLY A 422 -18.05 -15.65 15.62
C GLY A 422 -17.12 -14.67 16.35
N LEU A 423 -17.56 -14.09 17.45
CA LEU A 423 -16.75 -13.21 18.29
C LEU A 423 -15.56 -13.96 18.92
N ILE A 424 -15.81 -15.14 19.50
CA ILE A 424 -14.75 -15.96 20.13
C ILE A 424 -13.73 -16.40 19.08
N LEU A 425 -14.18 -16.91 17.93
CA LEU A 425 -13.31 -17.29 16.82
C LEU A 425 -12.55 -16.07 16.27
N GLY A 426 -13.20 -14.92 16.17
CA GLY A 426 -12.55 -13.68 15.77
C GLY A 426 -11.42 -13.30 16.71
N ILE A 427 -11.68 -13.30 18.01
CA ILE A 427 -10.67 -12.95 19.02
C ILE A 427 -9.50 -13.96 19.00
N THR A 428 -9.78 -15.26 18.95
CA THR A 428 -8.71 -16.28 18.91
C THR A 428 -7.85 -16.16 17.65
N GLY A 429 -8.44 -15.80 16.50
CA GLY A 429 -7.68 -15.56 15.29
C GLY A 429 -6.82 -14.29 15.34
N ILE A 430 -7.29 -13.25 16.03
CA ILE A 430 -6.51 -12.00 16.21
C ILE A 430 -5.16 -12.29 16.89
N TYR A 431 -5.11 -13.19 17.86
CA TYR A 431 -3.84 -13.57 18.52
C TYR A 431 -2.83 -14.26 17.59
N GLN A 432 -3.28 -14.73 16.42
CA GLN A 432 -2.40 -15.35 15.42
C GLN A 432 -1.89 -14.37 14.36
N ILE A 433 -2.36 -13.12 14.38
CA ILE A 433 -1.93 -12.10 13.42
C ILE A 433 -0.47 -11.74 13.67
N LYS A 434 0.34 -11.88 12.62
CA LYS A 434 1.74 -11.43 12.62
C LYS A 434 1.83 -10.07 11.94
N ILE A 435 2.73 -9.23 12.44
CA ILE A 435 3.08 -7.97 11.79
C ILE A 435 4.19 -8.25 10.77
N SER A 436 4.04 -7.79 9.55
CA SER A 436 5.08 -7.94 8.53
C SER A 436 5.48 -6.57 7.99
N GLY A 437 6.78 -6.28 8.10
CA GLY A 437 7.47 -5.16 7.46
C GLY A 437 8.28 -5.60 6.24
N SER A 438 7.96 -6.74 5.62
CA SER A 438 8.60 -7.20 4.40
C SER A 438 8.19 -6.31 3.21
N ILE A 439 9.20 -5.78 2.50
CA ILE A 439 9.01 -4.99 1.30
C ILE A 439 8.60 -5.89 0.13
N ILE A 440 9.18 -7.10 0.08
CA ILE A 440 9.06 -8.02 -1.05
C ILE A 440 7.74 -8.80 -1.00
N GLU A 441 7.18 -9.01 0.19
CA GLU A 441 6.01 -9.86 0.37
C GLU A 441 4.74 -9.34 -0.33
N ASP A 442 4.63 -8.02 -0.50
CA ASP A 442 3.51 -7.39 -1.23
C ASP A 442 3.74 -7.29 -2.74
N MET A 443 4.96 -7.56 -3.21
CA MET A 443 5.29 -7.50 -4.63
C MET A 443 4.64 -8.63 -5.43
N PRO A 444 4.46 -8.45 -6.75
CA PRO A 444 3.89 -9.47 -7.62
C PRO A 444 4.79 -10.71 -7.69
N LYS A 445 4.41 -11.78 -6.95
CA LYS A 445 5.20 -13.01 -6.87
C LYS A 445 5.34 -13.79 -8.19
N LYS A 446 4.53 -13.45 -9.19
CA LYS A 446 4.55 -14.06 -10.53
C LYS A 446 5.36 -13.23 -11.55
N ALA A 447 5.79 -12.05 -11.17
CA ALA A 447 6.59 -11.20 -12.04
C ALA A 447 8.04 -11.71 -12.06
N GLU A 448 8.68 -11.64 -13.21
CA GLU A 448 10.05 -12.12 -13.46
C GLU A 448 11.04 -11.46 -12.49
N PHE A 449 10.94 -10.15 -12.29
CA PHE A 449 11.81 -9.44 -11.35
C PHE A 449 11.73 -9.95 -9.89
N PHE A 450 10.68 -10.69 -9.53
CA PHE A 450 10.59 -11.31 -8.20
C PHE A 450 11.51 -12.54 -8.09
N GLU A 451 11.72 -13.28 -9.17
CA GLU A 451 12.70 -14.35 -9.24
C GLU A 451 14.11 -13.78 -9.19
N ASP A 452 14.36 -12.66 -9.84
CA ASP A 452 15.63 -11.92 -9.77
C ASP A 452 15.95 -11.48 -8.34
N ILE A 453 14.98 -10.90 -7.63
CA ILE A 453 15.15 -10.55 -6.22
C ILE A 453 15.57 -11.78 -5.40
N ARG A 454 14.90 -12.91 -5.59
CA ARG A 454 15.25 -14.16 -4.91
C ARG A 454 16.65 -14.67 -5.26
N PHE A 455 17.04 -14.52 -6.51
CA PHE A 455 18.38 -14.86 -6.96
C PHE A 455 19.45 -14.11 -6.16
N PHE A 456 19.32 -12.78 -6.04
CA PHE A 456 20.26 -11.97 -5.28
C PHE A 456 20.17 -12.22 -3.77
N ASP A 457 19.00 -12.43 -3.24
CA ASP A 457 18.79 -12.76 -1.82
C ASP A 457 19.48 -14.09 -1.44
N ALA A 458 19.41 -15.08 -2.31
CA ALA A 458 20.00 -16.40 -2.08
C ALA A 458 21.52 -16.44 -2.28
N ASN A 459 22.05 -15.69 -3.28
CA ASN A 459 23.45 -15.79 -3.65
C ASN A 459 24.33 -14.67 -3.04
N PHE A 460 23.76 -13.53 -2.62
CA PHE A 460 24.46 -12.37 -2.07
C PHE A 460 23.95 -11.90 -0.70
N ASN A 461 23.14 -12.74 -0.02
CA ASN A 461 22.65 -12.53 1.35
C ASN A 461 21.84 -11.24 1.58
N GLY A 462 21.05 -10.81 0.60
CA GLY A 462 20.12 -9.71 0.78
C GLY A 462 20.28 -8.57 -0.21
N ILE A 463 19.27 -7.74 -0.25
CA ILE A 463 19.17 -6.61 -1.19
C ILE A 463 18.80 -5.29 -0.49
N VAL A 464 18.37 -5.33 0.78
CA VAL A 464 17.92 -4.13 1.49
C VAL A 464 19.06 -3.59 2.35
N PRO A 465 19.54 -2.36 2.11
CA PRO A 465 20.68 -1.81 2.83
C PRO A 465 20.38 -1.53 4.29
N LEU A 466 21.29 -1.94 5.15
CA LEU A 466 21.35 -1.64 6.58
C LEU A 466 22.68 -0.93 6.85
N GLU A 467 22.60 0.23 7.46
CA GLU A 467 23.74 1.11 7.66
C GLU A 467 24.03 1.33 9.14
N ILE A 468 25.29 1.36 9.50
CA ILE A 468 25.71 1.72 10.84
C ILE A 468 26.58 2.97 10.70
N TRP A 469 26.08 4.07 11.25
CA TRP A 469 26.74 5.36 11.26
C TRP A 469 27.54 5.55 12.54
N ILE A 470 28.84 5.78 12.42
CA ILE A 470 29.80 5.89 13.50
C ILE A 470 30.35 7.31 13.53
N ASP A 471 30.10 8.05 14.61
CA ASP A 471 30.74 9.31 14.93
C ASP A 471 31.83 9.05 15.97
N SER A 472 33.08 9.29 15.60
CA SER A 472 34.24 9.16 16.51
C SER A 472 34.43 10.39 17.39
N LYS A 473 33.59 11.43 17.28
CA LYS A 473 33.67 12.71 17.99
C LYS A 473 35.02 13.43 17.87
N ARG A 474 35.80 13.06 16.88
CA ARG A 474 37.19 13.60 16.64
C ARG A 474 37.52 13.57 15.16
N GLU A 475 38.14 14.61 14.67
CA GLU A 475 38.72 14.60 13.31
C GLU A 475 39.71 13.45 13.16
N LYS A 476 39.70 12.79 12.01
CA LYS A 476 40.49 11.60 11.71
C LYS A 476 40.37 10.47 12.75
N GLY A 477 39.25 10.45 13.50
CA GLY A 477 39.04 9.48 14.55
C GLY A 477 38.71 8.09 14.05
N ILE A 478 38.05 7.98 12.88
CA ILE A 478 37.63 6.71 12.28
C ILE A 478 38.82 5.85 11.90
N VAL A 479 39.89 6.46 11.35
CA VAL A 479 41.07 5.73 10.88
C VAL A 479 42.05 5.38 12.01
N LYS A 480 41.73 5.71 13.26
CA LYS A 480 42.60 5.33 14.40
C LYS A 480 42.55 3.82 14.64
N PRO A 481 43.69 3.16 14.98
CA PRO A 481 43.75 1.72 15.20
C PRO A 481 42.70 1.18 16.19
N ALA A 482 42.46 1.91 17.27
CA ALA A 482 41.46 1.53 18.26
C ALA A 482 40.02 1.54 17.72
N THR A 483 39.69 2.52 16.86
CA THR A 483 38.36 2.59 16.21
C THR A 483 38.23 1.47 15.17
N LEU A 484 39.27 1.27 14.35
CA LEU A 484 39.28 0.21 13.34
C LEU A 484 39.08 -1.20 13.94
N ARG A 485 39.73 -1.49 15.06
CA ARG A 485 39.54 -2.78 15.76
C ARG A 485 38.11 -2.94 16.25
N ARG A 486 37.51 -1.89 16.83
CA ARG A 486 36.11 -1.91 17.26
C ARG A 486 35.13 -2.11 16.09
N MET A 487 35.45 -1.48 14.95
CA MET A 487 34.66 -1.66 13.73
C MET A 487 34.83 -3.09 13.21
N GLU A 488 36.02 -3.66 13.23
CA GLU A 488 36.28 -5.04 12.82
C GLU A 488 35.52 -6.04 13.70
N GLU A 489 35.52 -5.86 15.03
CA GLU A 489 34.76 -6.69 15.98
C GLU A 489 33.25 -6.62 15.67
N LEU A 490 32.75 -5.44 15.35
CA LEU A 490 31.34 -5.28 14.96
C LEU A 490 31.07 -5.93 13.60
N GLN A 491 31.98 -5.82 12.63
CA GLN A 491 31.85 -6.51 11.35
C GLN A 491 31.82 -8.03 11.49
N GLN A 492 32.69 -8.59 12.35
CA GLN A 492 32.66 -10.03 12.63
C GLN A 492 31.33 -10.47 13.24
N PHE A 493 30.79 -9.70 14.18
CA PHE A 493 29.45 -9.96 14.72
C PHE A 493 28.37 -9.93 13.64
N ILE A 494 28.43 -9.00 12.70
CA ILE A 494 27.49 -8.90 11.56
C ILE A 494 27.63 -10.12 10.63
N GLU A 495 28.86 -10.57 10.36
CA GLU A 495 29.14 -11.75 9.51
C GLU A 495 28.59 -13.05 10.13
N ASP A 496 28.49 -13.13 11.46
CA ASP A 496 27.89 -14.28 12.16
C ASP A 496 26.37 -14.36 12.05
N ILE A 497 25.70 -13.29 11.59
CA ILE A 497 24.25 -13.24 11.42
C ILE A 497 23.88 -13.74 10.01
N PRO A 498 23.24 -14.91 9.84
CA PRO A 498 22.99 -15.52 8.54
C PRO A 498 22.07 -14.70 7.61
N GLU A 499 21.29 -13.78 8.18
CA GLU A 499 20.37 -12.91 7.47
C GLU A 499 21.01 -11.62 6.95
N LEU A 500 22.28 -11.38 7.29
CA LEU A 500 23.04 -10.21 6.85
C LEU A 500 24.13 -10.61 5.87
N ALA A 501 24.38 -9.74 4.89
CA ALA A 501 25.53 -9.86 3.99
C ALA A 501 26.83 -9.45 4.71
N PRO A 502 28.00 -9.94 4.26
CA PRO A 502 29.28 -9.47 4.78
C PRO A 502 29.35 -7.94 4.69
N PRO A 503 29.70 -7.27 5.81
CA PRO A 503 29.71 -5.81 5.86
C PRO A 503 30.90 -5.21 5.14
N LEU A 504 30.72 -4.03 4.59
CA LEU A 504 31.74 -3.21 3.94
C LEU A 504 31.99 -1.93 4.73
N SER A 505 33.23 -1.60 4.96
CA SER A 505 33.64 -0.36 5.63
C SER A 505 35.07 0.03 5.31
N VAL A 506 35.53 1.10 5.91
CA VAL A 506 36.96 1.49 5.88
C VAL A 506 37.90 0.38 6.32
N VAL A 507 37.47 -0.53 7.19
CA VAL A 507 38.28 -1.69 7.63
C VAL A 507 38.68 -2.55 6.44
N ASN A 508 37.76 -2.82 5.50
CA ASN A 508 38.06 -3.60 4.30
C ASN A 508 39.07 -2.90 3.40
N ALA A 509 38.97 -1.59 3.24
CA ALA A 509 39.93 -0.80 2.47
C ALA A 509 41.33 -0.83 3.10
N ILE A 510 41.45 -0.77 4.44
CA ILE A 510 42.72 -0.87 5.14
C ILE A 510 43.29 -2.29 5.09
N LYS A 511 42.47 -3.33 5.20
CA LYS A 511 42.89 -4.72 4.97
C LYS A 511 43.43 -4.93 3.56
N PHE A 512 42.78 -4.36 2.56
CA PHE A 512 43.24 -4.38 1.17
C PHE A 512 44.57 -3.65 0.99
N SER A 513 44.78 -2.52 1.65
CA SER A 513 46.03 -1.77 1.65
C SER A 513 47.17 -2.55 2.29
N LYS A 514 46.89 -3.30 3.38
CA LYS A 514 47.91 -4.19 3.95
C LYS A 514 48.27 -5.33 3.02
N GLN A 515 47.28 -5.97 2.41
CA GLN A 515 47.50 -7.01 1.40
C GLN A 515 48.38 -6.47 0.25
N ALA A 516 48.10 -5.29 -0.26
CA ALA A 516 48.87 -4.62 -1.29
C ALA A 516 50.30 -4.31 -0.84
N TYR A 517 50.49 -3.86 0.41
CA TYR A 517 51.81 -3.62 0.97
C TYR A 517 52.70 -4.86 0.96
N TYR A 518 52.09 -6.06 1.15
CA TYR A 518 52.76 -7.38 1.07
C TYR A 518 52.56 -8.07 -0.28
N ASN A 519 52.63 -7.27 -1.37
CA ASN A 519 52.64 -7.74 -2.76
C ASN A 519 51.37 -8.57 -3.16
N GLY A 520 50.21 -8.19 -2.66
CA GLY A 520 48.96 -8.81 -3.04
C GLY A 520 48.62 -10.15 -2.36
N ASN A 521 49.47 -10.65 -1.44
CA ASN A 521 49.27 -11.95 -0.80
C ASN A 521 47.98 -11.93 0.08
N PRO A 522 46.99 -12.79 -0.21
CA PRO A 522 45.70 -12.82 0.49
C PRO A 522 45.79 -13.15 1.97
N ASN A 523 46.83 -13.83 2.44
CA ASN A 523 47.09 -14.09 3.86
C ASN A 523 47.27 -12.81 4.70
N TYR A 524 47.59 -11.71 4.06
CA TYR A 524 47.73 -10.40 4.71
C TYR A 524 46.46 -9.54 4.63
N PHE A 525 45.32 -10.09 4.19
CA PHE A 525 44.06 -9.39 4.24
C PHE A 525 43.52 -9.32 5.67
N ALA A 526 44.18 -8.49 6.49
CA ALA A 526 43.90 -8.28 7.92
C ALA A 526 44.25 -6.85 8.32
N LEU A 527 43.79 -6.38 9.45
CA LEU A 527 44.18 -5.04 9.96
C LEU A 527 45.71 -5.02 10.24
N PRO A 528 46.33 -3.87 10.03
CA PRO A 528 47.74 -3.70 10.36
C PRO A 528 47.97 -3.83 11.88
N THR A 529 49.11 -4.38 12.26
CA THR A 529 49.63 -4.33 13.62
C THR A 529 50.06 -2.90 13.98
N SER A 530 50.30 -2.62 15.25
CA SER A 530 50.71 -1.28 15.70
C SER A 530 52.04 -0.81 15.05
N GLN A 531 52.92 -1.75 14.70
CA GLN A 531 54.19 -1.46 14.01
C GLN A 531 53.98 -1.20 12.52
N GLU A 532 53.08 -1.92 11.87
CA GLU A 532 52.80 -1.77 10.44
C GLU A 532 51.98 -0.51 10.11
N ASN A 533 51.18 -0.04 11.08
CA ASN A 533 50.31 1.12 10.90
C ASN A 533 51.04 2.34 10.33
N SER A 534 52.19 2.72 10.87
CA SER A 534 52.90 3.91 10.44
C SER A 534 53.32 3.85 8.97
N PHE A 535 53.69 2.64 8.52
CA PHE A 535 54.12 2.44 7.14
C PHE A 535 52.96 2.41 6.17
N ILE A 536 51.93 1.65 6.47
CA ILE A 536 50.75 1.48 5.61
C ILE A 536 49.96 2.79 5.50
N PHE A 537 49.77 3.50 6.60
CA PHE A 537 49.11 4.81 6.55
C PHE A 537 49.94 5.89 5.87
N SER A 538 51.28 5.80 5.90
CA SER A 538 52.12 6.69 5.10
C SER A 538 51.85 6.50 3.62
N TYR A 539 51.76 5.25 3.14
CA TYR A 539 51.45 4.94 1.74
C TYR A 539 50.02 5.38 1.37
N LEU A 540 49.05 5.13 2.26
CA LEU A 540 47.68 5.59 2.04
C LEU A 540 47.56 7.11 1.94
N ASN A 541 48.19 7.84 2.82
CA ASN A 541 48.18 9.30 2.82
C ASN A 541 48.80 9.91 1.57
N ASN A 542 49.80 9.24 0.99
CA ASN A 542 50.47 9.65 -0.24
C ASN A 542 49.65 9.26 -1.50
N SER A 543 48.67 8.36 -1.37
CA SER A 543 47.79 7.89 -2.45
C SER A 543 46.57 8.77 -2.65
N LYS A 544 46.61 10.08 -2.32
CA LYS A 544 45.51 11.02 -2.50
C LYS A 544 45.23 11.29 -3.97
N GLY A 545 43.96 11.42 -4.32
CA GLY A 545 43.49 11.66 -5.68
C GLY A 545 42.48 10.60 -6.11
N ASP A 546 42.55 10.12 -7.34
CA ASP A 546 41.67 9.08 -7.88
C ASP A 546 41.74 7.73 -7.15
N THR A 547 42.81 7.53 -6.34
CA THR A 547 43.08 6.33 -5.53
C THR A 547 42.56 6.44 -4.09
N ASP A 548 41.62 7.33 -3.76
CA ASP A 548 41.11 7.46 -2.39
C ASP A 548 40.14 6.33 -2.03
N LEU A 549 40.72 5.22 -1.59
CA LEU A 549 39.98 4.03 -1.12
C LEU A 549 39.06 4.29 0.08
N LEU A 550 39.24 5.39 0.78
CA LEU A 550 38.45 5.74 1.95
C LEU A 550 37.16 6.50 1.57
N LYS A 551 37.15 7.05 0.34
CA LYS A 551 36.00 7.78 -0.19
C LYS A 551 34.77 6.87 -0.23
N GLY A 552 33.67 7.31 0.38
CA GLY A 552 32.45 6.52 0.47
C GLY A 552 32.29 5.76 1.79
N TYR A 553 33.38 5.50 2.55
CA TYR A 553 33.30 4.88 3.86
C TYR A 553 33.57 5.83 5.02
N VAL A 554 34.27 6.93 4.74
CA VAL A 554 34.67 7.97 5.71
C VAL A 554 34.36 9.32 5.11
N ASP A 555 33.86 10.25 5.93
CA ASP A 555 33.60 11.63 5.52
C ASP A 555 34.92 12.42 5.30
N SER A 556 34.80 13.60 4.74
CA SER A 556 35.96 14.45 4.43
C SER A 556 36.80 14.87 5.67
N THR A 557 36.18 14.88 6.86
CA THR A 557 36.88 15.22 8.11
C THR A 557 37.53 14.01 8.79
N GLY A 558 37.15 12.80 8.39
CA GLY A 558 37.56 11.57 9.04
C GLY A 558 36.88 11.33 10.40
N GLN A 559 35.88 12.13 10.75
CA GLN A 559 35.14 11.99 12.01
C GLN A 559 34.04 10.95 11.90
N TYR A 560 33.35 10.94 10.76
CA TYR A 560 32.22 10.02 10.52
C TYR A 560 32.64 8.84 9.64
N GLY A 561 32.22 7.66 10.02
CA GLY A 561 32.42 6.45 9.24
C GLY A 561 31.13 5.66 9.10
N ARG A 562 31.07 4.82 8.07
CA ARG A 562 29.92 3.91 7.86
C ARG A 562 30.37 2.46 7.75
N ILE A 563 29.50 1.58 8.21
CA ILE A 563 29.51 0.16 7.90
C ILE A 563 28.22 -0.14 7.16
N THR A 564 28.33 -0.59 5.92
CA THR A 564 27.19 -0.96 5.06
C THR A 564 27.07 -2.48 5.02
N THR A 565 25.89 -2.98 5.28
CA THR A 565 25.53 -4.38 4.99
C THR A 565 24.17 -4.43 4.31
N PHE A 566 23.85 -5.58 3.74
CA PHE A 566 22.52 -5.82 3.15
C PHE A 566 21.82 -6.89 3.96
N MET A 567 20.52 -6.79 4.03
CA MET A 567 19.67 -7.70 4.79
C MET A 567 18.73 -8.46 3.88
N LYS A 568 18.55 -9.75 4.15
CA LYS A 568 17.51 -10.56 3.54
C LYS A 568 16.12 -10.04 3.92
N ASP A 569 15.14 -10.35 3.09
CA ASP A 569 13.75 -10.08 3.44
C ASP A 569 13.28 -11.06 4.52
N ILE A 570 13.21 -10.57 5.74
CA ILE A 570 12.91 -11.35 6.94
C ILE A 570 11.67 -10.82 7.68
N PRO A 571 11.02 -11.66 8.51
CA PRO A 571 9.92 -11.21 9.35
C PRO A 571 10.33 -10.08 10.30
N THR A 572 9.39 -9.16 10.54
CA THR A 572 9.58 -7.98 11.41
C THR A 572 10.15 -8.33 12.78
N GLU A 573 9.68 -9.41 13.38
CA GLU A 573 10.09 -9.89 14.71
C GLU A 573 11.58 -10.27 14.75
N ARG A 574 12.07 -10.93 13.69
CA ARG A 574 13.48 -11.30 13.56
C ARG A 574 14.36 -10.07 13.31
N MET A 575 13.87 -9.13 12.52
CA MET A 575 14.56 -7.88 12.26
C MET A 575 14.75 -7.05 13.54
N GLU A 576 13.72 -6.99 14.39
CA GLU A 576 13.83 -6.34 15.72
C GLU A 576 14.82 -7.02 16.63
N THR A 577 14.87 -8.34 16.57
CA THR A 577 15.85 -9.13 17.32
C THR A 577 17.26 -8.75 16.87
N ILE A 578 17.51 -8.72 15.54
CA ILE A 578 18.80 -8.32 14.97
C ILE A 578 19.16 -6.89 15.37
N GLU A 579 18.21 -5.94 15.25
CA GLU A 579 18.42 -4.55 15.67
C GLU A 579 18.84 -4.48 17.16
N SER A 580 18.14 -5.19 18.03
CA SER A 580 18.43 -5.23 19.46
C SER A 580 19.81 -5.85 19.76
N GLU A 581 20.19 -6.92 19.06
CA GLU A 581 21.50 -7.58 19.18
C GLU A 581 22.61 -6.66 18.70
N LEU A 582 22.42 -5.95 17.58
CA LEU A 582 23.36 -4.96 17.08
C LEU A 582 23.54 -3.81 18.07
N ILE A 583 22.47 -3.25 18.61
CA ILE A 583 22.56 -2.15 19.60
C ILE A 583 23.33 -2.59 20.83
N LYS A 584 23.05 -3.77 21.37
CA LYS A 584 23.79 -4.31 22.53
C LYS A 584 25.29 -4.50 22.25
N THR A 585 25.61 -4.98 21.05
CA THR A 585 27.00 -5.17 20.64
C THR A 585 27.71 -3.83 20.41
N ILE A 586 26.99 -2.84 19.86
CA ILE A 586 27.49 -1.47 19.70
C ILE A 586 27.77 -0.84 21.06
N GLU A 587 26.85 -0.92 22.01
CA GLU A 587 27.03 -0.38 23.38
C GLU A 587 28.22 -1.02 24.11
N LYS A 588 28.44 -2.32 23.89
CA LYS A 588 29.57 -3.03 24.46
C LYS A 588 30.89 -2.59 23.83
N ASN A 589 30.95 -2.41 22.51
CA ASN A 589 32.19 -2.17 21.79
C ASN A 589 32.56 -0.70 21.68
N PHE A 590 31.58 0.21 21.70
CA PHE A 590 31.78 1.65 21.50
C PHE A 590 31.33 2.45 22.72
N PRO A 591 32.25 2.86 23.61
CA PRO A 591 31.93 3.68 24.77
C PRO A 591 31.26 5.01 24.37
N ALA A 592 30.11 5.31 24.94
CA ALA A 592 29.26 6.45 24.56
C ALA A 592 29.92 7.83 24.83
N ASP A 593 30.89 7.90 25.74
CA ASP A 593 31.71 9.10 26.00
C ASP A 593 32.60 9.49 24.80
N ARG A 594 33.01 8.53 23.97
CA ARG A 594 33.94 8.70 22.86
C ARG A 594 33.34 8.52 21.50
N TYR A 595 32.23 7.82 21.39
CA TYR A 595 31.61 7.47 20.12
C TYR A 595 30.12 7.74 20.17
N GLY A 596 29.57 8.12 19.02
CA GLY A 596 28.14 8.11 18.73
C GLY A 596 27.90 7.10 17.62
N VAL A 597 27.28 5.95 17.92
CA VAL A 597 27.00 4.93 16.91
C VAL A 597 25.50 4.74 16.80
N LYS A 598 24.99 4.77 15.59
CA LYS A 598 23.56 4.63 15.29
C LYS A 598 23.35 3.68 14.13
N VAL A 599 22.32 2.86 14.23
CA VAL A 599 21.86 1.98 13.16
C VAL A 599 20.80 2.74 12.36
N THR A 600 20.89 2.71 11.04
CA THR A 600 19.97 3.37 10.11
C THR A 600 19.93 2.59 8.79
N GLY A 601 19.43 3.19 7.72
CA GLY A 601 19.29 2.56 6.41
C GLY A 601 17.85 2.21 6.09
N LYS A 602 17.56 1.93 4.83
CA LYS A 602 16.20 1.72 4.33
C LYS A 602 15.50 0.53 4.97
N ALA A 603 16.25 -0.52 5.31
CA ALA A 603 15.71 -1.67 6.04
C ALA A 603 15.04 -1.25 7.36
N LEU A 604 15.74 -0.45 8.15
CA LEU A 604 15.25 0.00 9.45
C LEU A 604 14.13 1.04 9.31
N LEU A 605 14.25 1.97 8.36
CA LEU A 605 13.19 2.95 8.08
C LEU A 605 11.87 2.27 7.72
N PHE A 606 11.92 1.23 6.90
CA PHE A 606 10.74 0.50 6.49
C PHE A 606 10.10 -0.25 7.66
N LEU A 607 10.92 -0.89 8.49
CA LEU A 607 10.46 -1.55 9.71
C LEU A 607 9.75 -0.57 10.67
N LYS A 608 10.44 0.52 11.01
CA LYS A 608 9.90 1.54 11.93
C LYS A 608 8.67 2.21 11.33
N GLY A 609 8.71 2.49 10.02
CA GLY A 609 7.59 3.06 9.28
C GLY A 609 6.36 2.16 9.27
N THR A 610 6.53 0.86 9.06
CA THR A 610 5.43 -0.11 9.12
C THR A 610 4.78 -0.13 10.50
N LYS A 611 5.55 -0.19 11.57
CA LYS A 611 5.02 -0.11 12.94
C LYS A 611 4.29 1.20 13.20
N TYR A 612 4.89 2.30 12.79
CA TYR A 612 4.30 3.63 12.92
C TYR A 612 2.95 3.72 12.21
N LEU A 613 2.87 3.21 10.97
CA LEU A 613 1.63 3.17 10.22
C LEU A 613 0.56 2.32 10.90
N ILE A 614 0.91 1.14 11.40
CA ILE A 614 -0.05 0.25 12.09
C ILE A 614 -0.62 0.96 13.32
N ASN A 615 0.21 1.61 14.13
CA ASN A 615 -0.23 2.36 15.30
C ASN A 615 -1.17 3.52 14.92
N ASN A 616 -0.82 4.28 13.90
CA ASN A 616 -1.67 5.37 13.39
C ASN A 616 -2.99 4.86 12.82
N LEU A 617 -3.00 3.71 12.17
CA LEU A 617 -4.22 3.12 11.63
C LEU A 617 -5.15 2.60 12.72
N ILE A 618 -4.62 2.04 13.81
CA ILE A 618 -5.42 1.68 14.99
C ILE A 618 -6.05 2.94 15.59
N LEU A 619 -5.29 4.03 15.70
CA LEU A 619 -5.80 5.32 16.18
C LEU A 619 -6.89 5.87 15.25
N SER A 620 -6.67 5.83 13.92
CA SER A 620 -7.64 6.31 12.94
C SER A 620 -8.93 5.48 12.94
N LEU A 621 -8.83 4.16 13.10
CA LEU A 621 -10.00 3.28 13.24
C LEU A 621 -10.79 3.60 14.52
N SER A 622 -10.10 3.80 15.64
CA SER A 622 -10.75 4.21 16.90
C SER A 622 -11.49 5.53 16.77
N LEU A 623 -10.87 6.49 16.06
CA LEU A 623 -11.49 7.77 15.77
C LEU A 623 -12.68 7.64 14.80
N ALA A 624 -12.58 6.75 13.79
CA ALA A 624 -13.70 6.46 12.89
C ALA A 624 -14.89 5.89 13.67
N ILE A 625 -14.66 4.95 14.58
CA ILE A 625 -15.69 4.39 15.46
C ILE A 625 -16.33 5.50 16.30
N LEU A 626 -15.52 6.39 16.89
CA LEU A 626 -16.01 7.52 17.68
C LEU A 626 -16.87 8.49 16.84
N LEU A 627 -16.40 8.88 15.64
CA LEU A 627 -17.15 9.76 14.74
C LEU A 627 -18.49 9.15 14.33
N ILE A 628 -18.51 7.86 13.99
CA ILE A 628 -19.75 7.16 13.64
C ILE A 628 -20.68 7.06 14.85
N ALA A 629 -20.15 6.79 16.05
CA ALA A 629 -20.94 6.83 17.29
C ALA A 629 -21.55 8.22 17.52
N LEU A 630 -20.82 9.31 17.24
CA LEU A 630 -21.35 10.68 17.31
C LEU A 630 -22.44 10.93 16.26
N PHE A 631 -22.30 10.46 15.02
CA PHE A 631 -23.36 10.54 14.01
C PHE A 631 -24.62 9.78 14.46
N MET A 632 -24.44 8.56 15.02
CA MET A 632 -25.56 7.80 15.56
C MET A 632 -26.20 8.51 16.78
N ALA A 633 -25.39 9.11 17.67
CA ALA A 633 -25.89 9.93 18.77
C ALA A 633 -26.72 11.12 18.27
N PHE A 634 -26.27 11.77 17.22
CA PHE A 634 -27.01 12.87 16.60
C PHE A 634 -28.34 12.43 15.98
N LEU A 635 -28.35 11.28 15.29
CA LEU A 635 -29.53 10.71 14.65
C LEU A 635 -30.57 10.23 15.67
N PHE A 636 -30.15 9.48 16.68
CA PHE A 636 -31.08 8.77 17.57
C PHE A 636 -31.23 9.41 18.95
N ARG A 637 -30.29 10.22 19.38
CA ARG A 637 -30.27 10.90 20.70
C ARG A 637 -30.47 9.93 21.88
N SER A 638 -30.02 8.69 21.72
CA SER A 638 -30.13 7.62 22.69
C SER A 638 -28.84 6.81 22.71
N TYR A 639 -28.19 6.72 23.89
CA TYR A 639 -26.96 5.92 24.04
C TYR A 639 -27.20 4.44 23.79
N LYS A 640 -28.40 3.92 24.11
CA LYS A 640 -28.78 2.54 23.85
C LYS A 640 -28.79 2.24 22.34
N MET A 641 -29.33 3.15 21.55
CA MET A 641 -29.36 3.01 20.10
C MET A 641 -27.96 3.09 19.49
N ILE A 642 -27.04 3.84 20.09
CA ILE A 642 -25.65 3.88 19.66
C ILE A 642 -25.01 2.51 19.82
N ILE A 643 -25.13 1.89 21.00
CA ILE A 643 -24.58 0.55 21.27
C ILE A 643 -25.19 -0.49 20.32
N ILE A 644 -26.53 -0.49 20.17
CA ILE A 644 -27.24 -1.42 19.29
C ILE A 644 -26.78 -1.25 17.84
N SER A 645 -26.46 -0.06 17.40
CA SER A 645 -26.01 0.22 16.03
C SER A 645 -24.55 -0.13 15.80
N LEU A 646 -23.70 -0.08 16.82
CA LEU A 646 -22.27 -0.40 16.67
C LEU A 646 -22.00 -1.90 16.66
N ILE A 647 -22.71 -2.70 17.45
CA ILE A 647 -22.48 -4.16 17.55
C ILE A 647 -22.50 -4.86 16.18
N PRO A 648 -23.51 -4.66 15.29
CA PRO A 648 -23.56 -5.32 13.99
C PRO A 648 -22.45 -4.89 13.02
N ASN A 649 -21.80 -3.77 13.28
CA ASN A 649 -20.70 -3.26 12.46
C ASN A 649 -19.31 -3.67 13.00
N LEU A 650 -19.16 -3.75 14.32
CA LEU A 650 -17.89 -4.16 14.94
C LEU A 650 -17.68 -5.68 14.86
N LEU A 651 -18.72 -6.47 15.01
CA LEU A 651 -18.62 -7.93 14.96
C LEU A 651 -18.02 -8.45 13.65
N PRO A 652 -18.47 -8.01 12.45
CA PRO A 652 -17.85 -8.40 11.19
C PRO A 652 -16.36 -8.04 11.11
N LEU A 653 -15.94 -6.89 11.64
CA LEU A 653 -14.54 -6.51 11.66
C LEU A 653 -13.69 -7.45 12.52
N ILE A 654 -14.18 -7.81 13.70
CA ILE A 654 -13.51 -8.76 14.60
C ILE A 654 -13.41 -10.13 13.92
N ILE A 655 -14.48 -10.60 13.28
CA ILE A 655 -14.48 -11.86 12.53
C ILE A 655 -13.46 -11.80 11.38
N THR A 656 -13.41 -10.68 10.64
CA THR A 656 -12.46 -10.51 9.55
C THR A 656 -11.02 -10.49 10.05
N ALA A 657 -10.75 -9.83 11.16
CA ALA A 657 -9.44 -9.88 11.80
C ALA A 657 -9.08 -11.32 12.21
N GLY A 658 -10.05 -12.07 12.73
CA GLY A 658 -9.86 -13.49 13.02
C GLY A 658 -9.55 -14.33 11.77
N VAL A 659 -10.32 -14.14 10.69
CA VAL A 659 -10.07 -14.79 9.40
C VAL A 659 -8.67 -14.46 8.88
N MET A 660 -8.24 -13.20 8.99
CA MET A 660 -6.91 -12.75 8.63
C MET A 660 -5.82 -13.53 9.39
N GLY A 661 -5.98 -13.69 10.72
CA GLY A 661 -5.04 -14.46 11.54
C GLY A 661 -4.99 -15.94 11.16
N PHE A 662 -6.16 -16.61 11.04
CA PHE A 662 -6.23 -18.02 10.65
C PHE A 662 -5.74 -18.29 9.23
N ALA A 663 -5.92 -17.34 8.31
CA ALA A 663 -5.42 -17.45 6.95
C ALA A 663 -3.92 -17.12 6.83
N GLY A 664 -3.25 -16.73 7.93
CA GLY A 664 -1.85 -16.32 7.92
C GLY A 664 -1.57 -15.05 7.14
N ILE A 665 -2.59 -14.20 6.93
CA ILE A 665 -2.42 -12.90 6.26
C ILE A 665 -1.83 -11.92 7.27
N PRO A 666 -0.61 -11.40 7.06
CA PRO A 666 0.03 -10.53 8.03
C PRO A 666 -0.61 -9.14 8.06
N LEU A 667 -0.47 -8.48 9.20
CA LEU A 667 -0.86 -7.09 9.36
C LEU A 667 0.22 -6.20 8.74
N LYS A 668 -0.17 -5.47 7.69
CA LYS A 668 0.67 -4.58 6.87
C LYS A 668 -0.06 -3.26 6.63
N PRO A 669 0.64 -2.22 6.15
CA PRO A 669 -0.02 -0.98 5.75
C PRO A 669 -1.20 -1.16 4.78
N SER A 670 -1.07 -2.07 3.83
CA SER A 670 -2.13 -2.40 2.85
C SER A 670 -3.33 -3.13 3.47
N THR A 671 -3.11 -4.08 4.40
CA THR A 671 -4.19 -4.87 4.99
C THR A 671 -4.92 -4.16 6.12
N VAL A 672 -4.29 -3.23 6.83
CA VAL A 672 -4.95 -2.47 7.90
C VAL A 672 -6.05 -1.54 7.34
N LEU A 673 -5.91 -1.06 6.10
CA LEU A 673 -6.93 -0.26 5.42
C LEU A 673 -8.27 -1.01 5.30
N VAL A 674 -8.25 -2.34 5.26
CA VAL A 674 -9.46 -3.20 5.23
C VAL A 674 -10.45 -2.78 6.31
N PHE A 675 -9.97 -2.59 7.53
CA PHE A 675 -10.83 -2.31 8.68
C PHE A 675 -11.52 -0.95 8.57
N SER A 676 -10.79 0.08 8.19
CA SER A 676 -11.36 1.43 8.04
C SER A 676 -12.32 1.53 6.85
N ILE A 677 -11.96 0.92 5.71
CA ILE A 677 -12.80 0.89 4.51
C ILE A 677 -14.08 0.10 4.79
N ALA A 678 -13.95 -1.13 5.28
CA ALA A 678 -15.09 -2.00 5.55
C ALA A 678 -16.01 -1.40 6.63
N PHE A 679 -15.47 -0.81 7.68
CA PHE A 679 -16.25 -0.14 8.72
C PHE A 679 -17.03 1.05 8.17
N GLY A 680 -16.37 1.92 7.41
CA GLY A 680 -17.01 3.09 6.79
C GLY A 680 -18.17 2.72 5.87
N ILE A 681 -18.07 1.59 5.16
CA ILE A 681 -19.11 1.12 4.23
C ILE A 681 -20.20 0.32 4.97
N SER A 682 -19.85 -0.52 5.95
CA SER A 682 -20.82 -1.39 6.64
C SER A 682 -21.88 -0.62 7.42
N VAL A 683 -21.52 0.56 7.91
CA VAL A 683 -22.42 1.45 8.67
C VAL A 683 -23.55 2.01 7.81
N ASP A 684 -23.36 2.09 6.49
CA ASP A 684 -24.40 2.54 5.53
C ASP A 684 -25.67 1.71 5.66
N ASP A 685 -25.58 0.39 5.65
CA ASP A 685 -26.71 -0.53 5.83
C ASP A 685 -27.41 -0.31 7.17
N THR A 686 -26.65 -0.12 8.25
CA THR A 686 -27.21 0.14 9.58
C THR A 686 -28.02 1.44 9.61
N ILE A 687 -27.49 2.52 9.01
CA ILE A 687 -28.18 3.82 8.97
C ILE A 687 -29.48 3.71 8.17
N HIS A 688 -29.43 3.09 7.00
CA HIS A 688 -30.63 2.88 6.16
C HIS A 688 -31.70 2.07 6.88
N PHE A 689 -31.32 0.98 7.53
CA PHE A 689 -32.24 0.16 8.30
C PHE A 689 -32.88 0.94 9.47
N LEU A 690 -32.04 1.58 10.29
CA LEU A 690 -32.48 2.29 11.48
C LEU A 690 -33.29 3.56 11.14
N ALA A 691 -32.97 4.25 10.06
CA ALA A 691 -33.76 5.39 9.56
C ALA A 691 -35.17 4.95 9.16
N LYS A 692 -35.28 3.82 8.44
CA LYS A 692 -36.57 3.23 8.08
C LYS A 692 -37.31 2.68 9.31
N TYR A 693 -36.63 1.95 10.19
CA TYR A 693 -37.20 1.47 11.44
C TYR A 693 -37.83 2.62 12.24
N ARG A 694 -37.16 3.74 12.32
CA ARG A 694 -37.70 4.92 13.02
C ARG A 694 -38.95 5.48 12.36
N GLN A 695 -38.99 5.52 11.02
CA GLN A 695 -40.15 5.95 10.25
C GLN A 695 -41.37 5.02 10.52
N GLU A 696 -41.11 3.71 10.49
CA GLU A 696 -42.13 2.71 10.76
C GLU A 696 -42.57 2.67 12.22
N LEU A 697 -41.69 3.02 13.14
CA LEU A 697 -42.07 3.10 14.56
C LEU A 697 -43.17 4.16 14.83
N ILE A 698 -43.10 5.28 14.10
CA ILE A 698 -44.11 6.34 14.16
C ILE A 698 -45.44 5.84 13.52
N SER A 699 -45.36 5.20 12.34
CA SER A 699 -46.54 4.73 11.59
C SER A 699 -47.27 3.61 12.31
N THR A 700 -46.56 2.74 13.03
CA THR A 700 -47.11 1.60 13.80
C THR A 700 -47.49 1.96 15.23
N LYS A 701 -47.56 3.24 15.58
CA LYS A 701 -47.88 3.73 16.94
C LYS A 701 -46.99 3.07 18.03
N TRP A 702 -45.65 3.04 17.78
CA TRP A 702 -44.63 2.52 18.68
C TRP A 702 -44.65 1.01 18.90
N ASN A 703 -45.28 0.26 18.00
CA ASN A 703 -45.17 -1.19 18.02
C ASN A 703 -43.84 -1.63 17.39
N ILE A 704 -42.87 -1.95 18.25
CA ILE A 704 -41.51 -2.30 17.85
C ILE A 704 -41.45 -3.50 16.91
N ASP A 705 -42.17 -4.58 17.25
CA ASP A 705 -42.17 -5.81 16.43
C ASP A 705 -42.65 -5.51 14.99
N LYS A 706 -43.79 -4.80 14.86
CA LYS A 706 -44.31 -4.43 13.54
C LYS A 706 -43.38 -3.47 12.79
N ALA A 707 -42.78 -2.51 13.49
CA ALA A 707 -41.86 -1.55 12.90
C ALA A 707 -40.58 -2.23 12.39
N VAL A 708 -39.99 -3.15 13.15
CA VAL A 708 -38.78 -3.90 12.75
C VAL A 708 -39.05 -4.75 11.51
N PHE A 709 -40.16 -5.50 11.46
CA PHE A 709 -40.48 -6.34 10.29
C PHE A 709 -40.85 -5.49 9.07
N ALA A 710 -41.55 -4.37 9.23
CA ALA A 710 -41.84 -3.45 8.14
C ALA A 710 -40.55 -2.83 7.56
N ALA A 711 -39.64 -2.42 8.44
CA ALA A 711 -38.33 -1.93 8.02
C ALA A 711 -37.52 -3.02 7.30
N LEU A 712 -37.49 -4.25 7.82
CA LEU A 712 -36.77 -5.37 7.22
C LEU A 712 -37.28 -5.69 5.81
N ARG A 713 -38.60 -5.70 5.60
CA ARG A 713 -39.20 -5.95 4.28
C ARG A 713 -38.91 -4.87 3.26
N GLU A 714 -38.87 -3.61 3.66
CA GLU A 714 -38.68 -2.50 2.72
C GLU A 714 -37.19 -2.24 2.43
N THR A 715 -36.31 -2.26 3.46
CA THR A 715 -34.88 -1.98 3.28
C THR A 715 -34.07 -3.23 2.99
N GLY A 716 -34.44 -4.40 3.50
CA GLY A 716 -33.66 -5.63 3.38
C GLY A 716 -33.37 -6.04 1.94
N ILE A 717 -34.32 -5.78 1.02
CA ILE A 717 -34.14 -6.05 -0.41
C ILE A 717 -33.04 -5.14 -1.00
N SER A 718 -33.07 -3.85 -0.67
CA SER A 718 -32.05 -2.90 -1.17
C SER A 718 -30.69 -3.20 -0.58
N MET A 719 -30.62 -3.52 0.73
CA MET A 719 -29.38 -3.88 1.42
C MET A 719 -28.78 -5.18 0.85
N PHE A 720 -29.60 -6.18 0.54
CA PHE A 720 -29.13 -7.38 -0.12
C PHE A 720 -28.49 -7.07 -1.47
N TYR A 721 -29.15 -6.24 -2.30
CA TYR A 721 -28.61 -5.88 -3.60
C TYR A 721 -27.29 -5.09 -3.49
N THR A 722 -27.23 -4.11 -2.59
CA THR A 722 -26.02 -3.30 -2.39
C THR A 722 -24.86 -4.14 -1.89
N SER A 723 -25.10 -5.00 -0.90
CA SER A 723 -24.04 -5.84 -0.34
C SER A 723 -23.50 -6.88 -1.32
N ILE A 724 -24.36 -7.45 -2.18
CA ILE A 724 -23.91 -8.37 -3.24
C ILE A 724 -23.05 -7.62 -4.28
N VAL A 725 -23.45 -6.41 -4.68
CA VAL A 725 -22.65 -5.59 -5.59
C VAL A 725 -21.31 -5.24 -4.96
N LEU A 726 -21.30 -4.85 -3.70
CA LEU A 726 -20.09 -4.56 -2.94
C LEU A 726 -19.19 -5.79 -2.82
N PHE A 727 -19.75 -6.95 -2.45
CA PHE A 727 -19.01 -8.21 -2.35
C PHE A 727 -18.27 -8.55 -3.64
N PHE A 728 -18.98 -8.60 -4.77
CA PHE A 728 -18.36 -8.93 -6.05
C PHE A 728 -17.48 -7.79 -6.58
N GLY A 729 -17.84 -6.54 -6.30
CA GLY A 729 -17.04 -5.37 -6.68
C GLY A 729 -15.66 -5.40 -6.01
N PHE A 730 -15.59 -5.67 -4.72
CA PHE A 730 -14.32 -5.84 -4.01
C PHE A 730 -13.60 -7.14 -4.36
N SER A 731 -14.34 -8.20 -4.72
CA SER A 731 -13.75 -9.46 -5.18
C SER A 731 -12.94 -9.32 -6.48
N VAL A 732 -13.15 -8.25 -7.26
CA VAL A 732 -12.31 -7.94 -8.43
C VAL A 732 -10.84 -7.79 -8.04
N PHE A 733 -10.55 -7.23 -6.87
CA PHE A 733 -9.17 -7.07 -6.39
C PHE A 733 -8.46 -8.40 -6.07
N LEU A 734 -9.19 -9.52 -5.98
CA LEU A 734 -8.57 -10.85 -5.86
C LEU A 734 -7.75 -11.24 -7.10
N SER A 735 -8.01 -10.59 -8.24
CA SER A 735 -7.22 -10.78 -9.47
C SER A 735 -5.88 -10.02 -9.47
N SER A 736 -5.61 -9.19 -8.45
CA SER A 736 -4.35 -8.47 -8.31
C SER A 736 -3.15 -9.41 -8.26
N ASN A 737 -2.03 -8.96 -8.77
CA ASN A 737 -0.74 -9.62 -8.55
C ASN A 737 -0.11 -9.20 -7.21
N PHE A 738 -0.49 -8.02 -6.67
CA PHE A 738 -0.02 -7.52 -5.38
C PHE A 738 -0.71 -8.24 -4.22
N GLY A 739 0.09 -8.82 -3.31
CA GLY A 739 -0.43 -9.56 -2.15
C GLY A 739 -1.33 -8.72 -1.24
N GLY A 740 -0.96 -7.48 -0.98
CA GLY A 740 -1.73 -6.54 -0.16
C GLY A 740 -3.09 -6.16 -0.77
N THR A 741 -3.12 -5.86 -2.07
CA THR A 741 -4.36 -5.55 -2.80
C THR A 741 -5.31 -6.75 -2.85
N LYS A 742 -4.78 -7.94 -3.10
CA LYS A 742 -5.53 -9.20 -3.07
C LYS A 742 -6.16 -9.44 -1.69
N ALA A 743 -5.38 -9.29 -0.63
CA ALA A 743 -5.86 -9.44 0.75
C ALA A 743 -6.92 -8.39 1.07
N LEU A 744 -6.71 -7.12 0.68
CA LEU A 744 -7.68 -6.05 0.86
C LEU A 744 -9.01 -6.41 0.20
N GLY A 745 -9.00 -6.80 -1.07
CA GLY A 745 -10.22 -7.15 -1.80
C GLY A 745 -10.99 -8.29 -1.16
N GLY A 746 -10.31 -9.40 -0.85
CA GLY A 746 -10.93 -10.57 -0.24
C GLY A 746 -11.48 -10.30 1.16
N LEU A 747 -10.69 -9.66 2.02
CA LEU A 747 -11.10 -9.36 3.39
C LEU A 747 -12.25 -8.35 3.45
N VAL A 748 -12.21 -7.28 2.63
CA VAL A 748 -13.33 -6.32 2.56
C VAL A 748 -14.59 -7.00 2.03
N ALA A 749 -14.50 -7.81 0.98
CA ALA A 749 -15.64 -8.55 0.43
C ALA A 749 -16.29 -9.43 1.51
N VAL A 750 -15.50 -10.23 2.23
CA VAL A 750 -16.00 -11.07 3.33
C VAL A 750 -16.62 -10.23 4.45
N THR A 751 -15.96 -9.13 4.85
CA THR A 751 -16.47 -8.24 5.90
C THR A 751 -17.85 -7.68 5.55
N LEU A 752 -18.02 -7.20 4.31
CA LEU A 752 -19.29 -6.62 3.86
C LEU A 752 -20.41 -7.65 3.77
N LEU A 753 -20.11 -8.88 3.38
CA LEU A 753 -21.07 -9.97 3.41
C LEU A 753 -21.50 -10.31 4.85
N MET A 754 -20.55 -10.40 5.78
CA MET A 754 -20.84 -10.61 7.20
C MET A 754 -21.59 -9.43 7.82
N ALA A 755 -21.25 -8.19 7.43
CA ALA A 755 -21.96 -6.99 7.85
C ALA A 755 -23.41 -6.96 7.37
N MET A 756 -23.67 -7.38 6.14
CA MET A 756 -25.02 -7.54 5.62
C MET A 756 -25.82 -8.51 6.50
N LEU A 757 -25.29 -9.70 6.80
CA LEU A 757 -25.96 -10.68 7.64
C LEU A 757 -26.19 -10.15 9.06
N ALA A 758 -25.22 -9.47 9.64
CA ALA A 758 -25.34 -8.85 10.95
C ALA A 758 -26.43 -7.75 10.97
N ASN A 759 -26.47 -6.89 9.96
CA ASN A 759 -27.45 -5.82 9.85
C ASN A 759 -28.87 -6.32 9.54
N LEU A 760 -29.03 -7.43 8.81
CA LEU A 760 -30.32 -8.00 8.45
C LEU A 760 -30.87 -9.00 9.47
N ILE A 761 -30.02 -9.58 10.33
CA ILE A 761 -30.44 -10.63 11.28
C ILE A 761 -30.14 -10.22 12.73
N LEU A 762 -28.91 -9.83 13.05
CA LEU A 762 -28.50 -9.53 14.42
C LEU A 762 -29.11 -8.20 14.88
N LEU A 763 -29.03 -7.13 14.09
CA LEU A 763 -29.59 -5.81 14.43
C LEU A 763 -31.11 -5.87 14.71
N PRO A 764 -31.97 -6.48 13.84
CA PRO A 764 -33.38 -6.67 14.13
C PRO A 764 -33.63 -7.50 15.39
N SER A 765 -32.85 -8.56 15.62
CA SER A 765 -32.94 -9.40 16.83
C SER A 765 -32.66 -8.62 18.11
N LEU A 766 -31.62 -7.76 18.10
CA LEU A 766 -31.26 -6.87 19.22
C LEU A 766 -32.40 -5.86 19.52
N LEU A 767 -32.95 -5.23 18.48
CA LEU A 767 -34.06 -4.28 18.63
C LEU A 767 -35.30 -4.90 19.27
N ILE A 768 -35.64 -6.13 18.88
CA ILE A 768 -36.81 -6.82 19.43
C ILE A 768 -36.56 -7.31 20.86
N SER A 769 -35.36 -7.81 21.16
CA SER A 769 -34.99 -8.30 22.49
C SER A 769 -34.91 -7.19 23.55
N LEU A 770 -34.55 -6.00 23.11
CA LEU A 770 -34.46 -4.81 23.96
C LEU A 770 -35.73 -3.94 23.95
N LYS A 771 -36.87 -4.47 23.44
CA LYS A 771 -38.13 -3.73 23.28
C LYS A 771 -38.61 -3.07 24.56
N ASP A 772 -38.57 -3.76 25.69
CA ASP A 772 -39.02 -3.23 26.99
C ASP A 772 -38.12 -2.10 27.50
N THR A 773 -36.87 -2.05 27.03
CA THR A 773 -35.88 -1.02 27.37
C THR A 773 -35.96 0.17 26.42
N ILE A 774 -36.51 -0.01 25.20
CA ILE A 774 -36.56 0.98 24.12
C ILE A 774 -37.96 1.58 23.96
N SER A 775 -39.00 0.91 24.51
CA SER A 775 -40.44 1.20 24.30
C SER A 775 -40.92 2.56 24.85
N ASN A 776 -40.10 3.32 25.52
CA ASN A 776 -40.48 4.61 26.09
C ASN A 776 -40.24 5.75 25.10
N ASP A 777 -41.22 6.60 24.84
CA ASP A 777 -41.16 7.86 24.04
C ASP A 777 -39.98 8.76 24.45
N LYS A 778 -39.55 8.64 25.71
CA LYS A 778 -38.41 9.39 26.28
C LYS A 778 -37.07 8.91 25.77
N VAL A 779 -36.94 7.68 25.27
CA VAL A 779 -35.70 7.06 24.83
C VAL A 779 -35.31 7.47 23.41
N ILE A 780 -36.31 7.71 22.55
CA ILE A 780 -36.09 8.18 21.17
C ILE A 780 -36.70 9.59 21.07
N LYS A 781 -35.90 10.61 21.36
CA LYS A 781 -36.32 12.02 21.25
C LYS A 781 -36.55 12.40 19.78
N LYS A 782 -37.49 13.35 19.51
CA LYS A 782 -37.75 13.86 18.16
C LYS A 782 -36.43 14.37 17.53
N PRO A 783 -36.09 13.99 16.29
CA PRO A 783 -34.87 14.44 15.65
C PRO A 783 -34.89 15.93 15.36
N LYS A 784 -33.73 16.57 15.32
CA LYS A 784 -33.60 17.95 14.81
C LYS A 784 -33.95 18.04 13.33
N ILE A 785 -33.69 16.96 12.58
CA ILE A 785 -34.02 16.81 11.15
C ILE A 785 -35.24 15.91 11.04
N GLN A 786 -36.38 16.43 10.61
CA GLN A 786 -37.57 15.62 10.38
C GLN A 786 -37.45 14.86 9.07
N ILE A 787 -37.52 13.53 9.15
CA ILE A 787 -37.85 12.69 8.00
C ILE A 787 -39.32 12.90 7.74
N LEU A 788 -39.71 13.27 6.51
CA LEU A 788 -41.10 13.61 6.17
C LEU A 788 -42.05 12.46 6.51
N ASP A 789 -43.13 12.77 7.25
CA ASP A 789 -44.24 11.88 7.45
C ASP A 789 -44.92 11.55 6.12
N GLU A 790 -45.40 10.31 5.96
CA GLU A 790 -46.29 9.95 4.85
C GLU A 790 -47.63 10.69 5.02
N VAL A 791 -47.89 11.66 4.16
CA VAL A 791 -49.22 12.20 3.92
C VAL A 791 -49.79 11.63 2.65
#